data_5a92f0c702f34bc6f69165729c88f384
#
_entry.id   5a92f0c702f34bc6f69165729c88f384
#
_cell.length_a   1.000
_cell.length_b   1.000
_cell.length_c   1.000
_cell.angle_alpha   90.00
_cell.angle_beta   90.00
_cell.angle_gamma   90.00
#
_symmetry.space_group_name_H-M   'P 1'
#
loop_
_entity.id
_entity.type
_entity.pdbx_description
1 polymer ?
#
loop_
_entity_poly.entity_id
_entity_poly.type
_entity_poly.pdbx_seq_one_letter_code
_entity_poly.pdbx_strand_id
1 'polypeptide(L)'
;MRDERLFPLFQPLDALPGIGPKLKPVLERLVGGETIWDLLLHMPERWLDRRPRDSFDELIADEVATVRGEVHAVKAPYNDRAPTRVLLFDGSGFLTLTYFRADGRWLQSQFPIGKERIVSGKITEWQGEWQMSHPDFVMDPSRGEFPPAVEPIYPLTAGLTNKRVHAACKAAIELVDEAWPEWIDASLLAAEHWPSFKQAMQGVHAPEHYDEQQIDRARQRLAYDEALARELTFSRARTARKNAAANAVPEQRDALNRLVATLPYKPTQAQIRATKDIMEDLSQSFPMRRMLQGDVGAGKTLVGAFAAVQAAEGGYQCAFMAPTEVLARQQYDTLDQLLSPLGYAVSVLTGRDKGKTREATLMGLANGDIQIVAGTHALFQDGVSFQNLAMVIVDEQHRFGVADRMKLISKGRSPHMLVMSATPIPRTLAQSVHGDLDISILDEKPAGRQPVETRVIADTRIDDVVTAVGRALERDERAFWVCPRVDADDDDSSAVARAAMLRDLLRSDVGLVHGRMKGEEKDAALEAFRTGQTQILVATTVIEVGVDVPEATIMVIERSEGFGLAQLHQLRGRVGRGSKASFCVLLYRAPLTEMARERLDTLRRTEDGFEIAEADFKLRGPGDLLGKAQSGGVNYQLISLPEQSDLIDIASK
;
A
#
# COMPACT_ATOMS: atom_id res chain seq x y z
N MET A 1 -26.14 -18.87 5.57
CA MET A 1 -25.88 -19.85 6.64
C MET A 1 -24.58 -20.54 6.26
N ARG A 2 -23.63 -20.75 7.17
CA ARG A 2 -22.41 -21.52 6.87
C ARG A 2 -22.75 -23.00 6.67
N ASP A 3 -22.05 -23.68 5.75
CA ASP A 3 -22.16 -25.11 5.59
C ASP A 3 -21.72 -25.81 6.89
N GLU A 4 -22.47 -26.81 7.36
CA GLU A 4 -22.19 -27.51 8.63
C GLU A 4 -20.82 -28.19 8.63
N ARG A 5 -20.33 -28.61 7.48
CA ARG A 5 -19.00 -29.19 7.29
C ARG A 5 -17.85 -28.26 7.65
N LEU A 6 -18.11 -26.93 7.62
CA LEU A 6 -17.14 -25.91 8.03
C LEU A 6 -17.07 -25.69 9.54
N PHE A 7 -18.10 -26.12 10.30
CA PHE A 7 -18.17 -25.84 11.74
C PHE A 7 -16.94 -26.29 12.54
N PRO A 8 -16.33 -27.46 12.26
CA PRO A 8 -15.12 -27.87 12.99
C PRO A 8 -13.98 -26.86 12.89
N LEU A 9 -13.83 -26.18 11.76
CA LEU A 9 -12.77 -25.18 11.53
C LEU A 9 -13.03 -23.83 12.22
N PHE A 10 -14.28 -23.55 12.57
CA PHE A 10 -14.64 -22.33 13.30
C PHE A 10 -14.74 -22.55 14.81
N GLN A 11 -14.32 -23.70 15.30
CA GLN A 11 -14.15 -23.93 16.74
C GLN A 11 -12.97 -23.14 17.28
N PRO A 12 -12.98 -22.82 18.60
CA PRO A 12 -11.86 -22.16 19.26
C PRO A 12 -10.60 -23.03 19.19
N LEU A 13 -9.41 -22.39 19.23
CA LEU A 13 -8.11 -23.05 19.11
C LEU A 13 -7.85 -24.12 20.18
N ASP A 14 -8.44 -23.99 21.35
CA ASP A 14 -8.32 -24.97 22.46
C ASP A 14 -9.12 -26.27 22.22
N ALA A 15 -9.89 -26.37 21.13
CA ALA A 15 -10.46 -27.63 20.67
C ALA A 15 -9.39 -28.56 20.06
N LEU A 16 -8.22 -28.01 19.67
CA LEU A 16 -7.12 -28.81 19.12
C LEU A 16 -6.32 -29.52 20.21
N PRO A 17 -5.83 -30.75 19.96
CA PRO A 17 -4.99 -31.49 20.89
C PRO A 17 -3.72 -30.71 21.27
N GLY A 18 -3.39 -30.69 22.56
CA GLY A 18 -2.16 -30.07 23.08
C GLY A 18 -2.23 -28.53 23.24
N ILE A 19 -3.36 -27.91 22.96
CA ILE A 19 -3.59 -26.48 23.17
C ILE A 19 -4.40 -26.28 24.46
N GLY A 20 -3.71 -26.02 25.55
CA GLY A 20 -4.34 -25.73 26.86
C GLY A 20 -4.54 -24.22 27.10
N PRO A 21 -5.18 -23.88 28.26
CA PRO A 21 -5.53 -22.48 28.59
C PRO A 21 -4.35 -21.51 28.63
N LYS A 22 -3.13 -21.97 28.83
CA LYS A 22 -1.90 -21.15 28.85
C LYS A 22 -1.40 -20.85 27.41
N LEU A 23 -1.62 -21.78 26.49
CA LEU A 23 -1.10 -21.67 25.12
C LEU A 23 -2.07 -20.95 24.19
N LYS A 24 -3.37 -21.09 24.42
CA LYS A 24 -4.43 -20.47 23.65
C LYS A 24 -4.23 -18.96 23.42
N PRO A 25 -4.06 -18.10 24.45
CA PRO A 25 -3.94 -16.65 24.24
C PRO A 25 -2.66 -16.26 23.48
N VAL A 26 -1.61 -17.09 23.55
CA VAL A 26 -0.36 -16.85 22.84
C VAL A 26 -0.53 -17.19 21.36
N LEU A 27 -1.25 -18.28 21.08
CA LEU A 27 -1.56 -18.71 19.72
C LEU A 27 -2.56 -17.74 19.04
N GLU A 28 -3.61 -17.31 19.75
CA GLU A 28 -4.55 -16.28 19.28
C GLU A 28 -3.83 -14.98 18.87
N ARG A 29 -2.86 -14.56 19.67
CA ARG A 29 -2.03 -13.39 19.35
C ARG A 29 -1.16 -13.60 18.12
N LEU A 30 -0.63 -14.81 17.94
CA LEU A 30 0.20 -15.16 16.79
C LEU A 30 -0.61 -15.11 15.50
N VAL A 31 -1.76 -15.77 15.47
CA VAL A 31 -2.58 -15.92 14.24
C VAL A 31 -3.51 -14.72 14.00
N GLY A 32 -3.68 -13.83 14.98
CA GLY A 32 -4.57 -12.68 14.88
C GLY A 32 -6.06 -13.03 14.90
N GLY A 33 -6.43 -14.23 15.37
CA GLY A 33 -7.78 -14.74 15.45
C GLY A 33 -7.98 -15.79 16.52
N GLU A 34 -9.21 -16.28 16.70
CA GLU A 34 -9.59 -17.16 17.80
C GLU A 34 -9.93 -18.60 17.35
N THR A 35 -9.99 -18.83 16.04
CA THR A 35 -10.52 -20.06 15.45
C THR A 35 -9.42 -20.94 14.83
N ILE A 36 -9.74 -22.22 14.64
CA ILE A 36 -8.87 -23.17 13.93
C ILE A 36 -8.65 -22.71 12.47
N TRP A 37 -9.64 -22.06 11.86
CA TRP A 37 -9.51 -21.46 10.54
C TRP A 37 -8.39 -20.41 10.50
N ASP A 38 -8.32 -19.53 11.49
CA ASP A 38 -7.28 -18.50 11.58
C ASP A 38 -5.88 -19.12 11.68
N LEU A 39 -5.76 -20.28 12.36
CA LEU A 39 -4.51 -21.04 12.43
C LEU A 39 -4.11 -21.61 11.06
N LEU A 40 -5.05 -22.15 10.30
CA LEU A 40 -4.78 -22.68 8.96
C LEU A 40 -4.41 -21.58 7.95
N LEU A 41 -4.80 -20.33 8.18
CA LEU A 41 -4.38 -19.18 7.38
C LEU A 41 -3.00 -18.63 7.80
N HIS A 42 -2.43 -19.08 8.93
CA HIS A 42 -1.08 -18.72 9.36
C HIS A 42 -0.04 -19.54 8.60
N MET A 43 0.38 -19.02 7.43
CA MET A 43 1.24 -19.74 6.49
C MET A 43 2.69 -19.85 6.95
N PRO A 44 3.40 -20.95 6.62
CA PRO A 44 4.84 -21.03 6.76
C PRO A 44 5.54 -19.99 5.86
N GLU A 45 6.65 -19.45 6.34
CA GLU A 45 7.52 -18.56 5.55
C GLU A 45 8.44 -19.34 4.61
N ARG A 46 8.84 -20.55 5.03
CA ARG A 46 9.75 -21.42 4.26
C ARG A 46 9.59 -22.87 4.67
N TRP A 47 10.12 -23.76 3.84
CA TRP A 47 10.17 -25.21 4.08
C TRP A 47 11.60 -25.68 4.07
N LEU A 48 11.99 -26.44 5.09
CA LEU A 48 13.31 -27.04 5.19
C LEU A 48 13.26 -28.47 4.69
N ASP A 49 14.11 -28.80 3.72
CA ASP A 49 14.36 -30.17 3.29
C ASP A 49 15.22 -30.86 4.34
N ARG A 50 14.64 -31.85 5.04
CA ARG A 50 15.33 -32.66 6.05
C ARG A 50 15.48 -34.11 5.64
N ARG A 51 15.42 -34.39 4.33
CA ARG A 51 15.72 -35.74 3.85
C ARG A 51 17.16 -36.10 4.19
N PRO A 52 17.42 -37.37 4.60
CA PRO A 52 18.76 -37.81 4.90
C PRO A 52 19.69 -37.66 3.69
N ARG A 53 20.90 -37.16 3.93
CA ARG A 53 22.01 -37.20 2.97
C ARG A 53 22.73 -38.53 3.17
N ASP A 54 23.18 -39.12 2.08
CA ASP A 54 23.81 -40.44 2.10
C ASP A 54 25.24 -40.42 2.66
N SER A 55 25.93 -39.27 2.56
CA SER A 55 27.33 -39.12 2.99
C SER A 55 27.61 -37.72 3.54
N PHE A 56 28.61 -37.61 4.42
CA PHE A 56 29.14 -36.31 4.85
C PHE A 56 29.89 -35.56 3.74
N ASP A 57 30.26 -36.24 2.66
CA ASP A 57 30.84 -35.61 1.48
C ASP A 57 29.81 -34.75 0.69
N GLU A 58 28.52 -34.97 0.91
CA GLU A 58 27.43 -34.21 0.29
C GLU A 58 27.01 -32.95 1.11
N LEU A 59 27.70 -32.66 2.20
CA LEU A 59 27.39 -31.52 3.05
C LEU A 59 27.80 -30.22 2.35
N ILE A 60 26.94 -29.23 2.50
CA ILE A 60 27.15 -27.89 1.98
C ILE A 60 27.09 -26.90 3.16
N ALA A 61 28.07 -26.01 3.23
CA ALA A 61 28.13 -24.99 4.27
C ALA A 61 26.90 -24.07 4.22
N ASP A 62 26.41 -23.70 5.38
CA ASP A 62 25.24 -22.85 5.61
C ASP A 62 23.87 -23.47 5.27
N GLU A 63 23.81 -24.71 4.77
CA GLU A 63 22.58 -25.45 4.56
C GLU A 63 22.15 -26.26 5.79
N VAL A 64 20.86 -26.61 5.87
CA VAL A 64 20.34 -27.60 6.81
C VAL A 64 20.49 -28.98 6.21
N ALA A 65 21.13 -29.90 6.94
CA ALA A 65 21.26 -31.28 6.50
C ALA A 65 20.83 -32.26 7.60
N THR A 66 20.29 -33.39 7.17
CA THR A 66 20.04 -34.55 8.01
C THR A 66 21.03 -35.65 7.62
N VAL A 67 21.78 -36.15 8.58
CA VAL A 67 22.80 -37.15 8.35
C VAL A 67 22.77 -38.23 9.41
N ARG A 68 23.26 -39.42 9.04
CA ARG A 68 23.40 -40.56 9.90
C ARG A 68 24.88 -40.82 10.10
N GLY A 69 25.31 -41.03 11.33
CA GLY A 69 26.69 -41.38 11.66
C GLY A 69 26.80 -42.13 12.97
N GLU A 70 27.87 -42.93 13.08
CA GLU A 70 28.25 -43.62 14.33
C GLU A 70 28.94 -42.63 15.27
N VAL A 71 28.57 -42.66 16.55
CA VAL A 71 29.22 -41.87 17.59
C VAL A 71 30.63 -42.39 17.84
N HIS A 72 31.63 -41.67 17.33
CA HIS A 72 33.03 -42.04 17.50
C HIS A 72 33.63 -41.59 18.84
N ALA A 73 33.29 -40.37 19.27
CA ALA A 73 33.80 -39.82 20.52
C ALA A 73 32.89 -38.72 21.10
N VAL A 74 32.88 -38.59 22.42
CA VAL A 74 32.30 -37.44 23.13
C VAL A 74 33.45 -36.78 23.92
N LYS A 75 33.85 -35.58 23.49
CA LYS A 75 34.97 -34.81 24.06
C LYS A 75 34.43 -33.76 25.03
N ALA A 76 34.80 -33.91 26.32
CA ALA A 76 34.46 -32.94 27.35
C ALA A 76 35.09 -31.55 27.06
N PRO A 77 34.49 -30.44 27.53
CA PRO A 77 35.06 -29.13 27.39
C PRO A 77 36.37 -29.01 28.18
N TYR A 78 37.37 -28.34 27.62
CA TYR A 78 38.66 -28.12 28.29
C TYR A 78 38.63 -26.95 29.30
N ASN A 79 37.57 -26.12 29.28
CA ASN A 79 37.27 -25.08 30.27
C ASN A 79 35.76 -24.77 30.28
N ASP A 80 35.28 -23.98 31.24
CA ASP A 80 33.87 -23.66 31.43
C ASP A 80 33.22 -22.88 30.23
N ARG A 81 34.01 -22.33 29.33
CA ARG A 81 33.54 -21.61 28.14
C ARG A 81 33.59 -22.44 26.88
N ALA A 82 34.34 -23.56 26.90
CA ALA A 82 34.48 -24.40 25.73
C ALA A 82 33.23 -25.28 25.55
N PRO A 83 32.83 -25.58 24.29
CA PRO A 83 31.73 -26.49 24.04
C PRO A 83 32.12 -27.94 24.27
N THR A 84 31.16 -28.77 24.61
CA THR A 84 31.28 -30.24 24.49
C THR A 84 31.15 -30.56 22.99
N ARG A 85 32.03 -31.44 22.49
CA ARG A 85 32.04 -31.87 21.10
C ARG A 85 31.71 -33.35 20.99
N VAL A 86 30.80 -33.70 20.08
CA VAL A 86 30.51 -35.09 19.73
C VAL A 86 30.99 -35.32 18.30
N LEU A 87 31.82 -36.30 18.09
CA LEU A 87 32.29 -36.72 16.77
C LEU A 87 31.41 -37.83 16.24
N LEU A 88 30.80 -37.61 15.09
CA LEU A 88 30.13 -38.64 14.29
C LEU A 88 30.98 -39.02 13.09
N PHE A 89 30.92 -40.28 12.68
CA PHE A 89 31.63 -40.87 11.55
C PHE A 89 30.65 -41.68 10.71
N ASP A 90 30.67 -41.50 9.38
CA ASP A 90 29.81 -42.20 8.43
C ASP A 90 30.56 -43.13 7.47
N GLY A 91 31.87 -43.20 7.57
CA GLY A 91 32.75 -43.92 6.65
C GLY A 91 33.45 -43.00 5.64
N SER A 92 32.92 -41.88 5.27
CA SER A 92 33.53 -40.89 4.38
C SER A 92 34.32 -39.82 5.14
N GLY A 93 33.79 -39.35 6.28
CA GLY A 93 34.39 -38.29 7.04
C GLY A 93 33.84 -38.13 8.46
N PHE A 94 34.26 -37.03 9.10
CA PHE A 94 33.79 -36.69 10.45
C PHE A 94 32.92 -35.44 10.42
N LEU A 95 31.81 -35.50 11.24
CA LEU A 95 30.99 -34.35 11.56
C LEU A 95 31.11 -34.07 13.07
N THR A 96 31.49 -32.86 13.44
CA THR A 96 31.59 -32.42 14.83
C THR A 96 30.30 -31.73 15.26
N LEU A 97 29.55 -32.34 16.17
CA LEU A 97 28.42 -31.66 16.83
C LEU A 97 28.95 -30.83 18.00
N THR A 98 28.54 -29.59 18.08
CA THR A 98 29.01 -28.62 19.07
C THR A 98 27.89 -28.20 20.01
N TYR A 99 28.08 -28.41 21.30
CA TYR A 99 27.10 -28.07 22.35
C TYR A 99 27.70 -27.09 23.36
N PHE A 100 27.19 -25.87 23.38
CA PHE A 100 27.54 -24.87 24.38
C PHE A 100 26.68 -25.05 25.63
N ARG A 101 27.28 -25.07 26.84
CA ARG A 101 26.61 -25.15 28.15
C ARG A 101 25.68 -26.36 28.32
N ALA A 102 26.00 -27.50 27.72
CA ALA A 102 25.21 -28.72 27.88
C ALA A 102 25.76 -29.60 29.04
N ASP A 103 24.85 -30.30 29.71
CA ASP A 103 25.23 -31.29 30.73
C ASP A 103 25.94 -32.49 30.04
N GLY A 104 27.19 -32.75 30.45
CA GLY A 104 28.00 -33.82 29.85
C GLY A 104 27.40 -35.22 30.09
N ARG A 105 26.69 -35.47 31.22
CA ARG A 105 26.02 -36.75 31.48
C ARG A 105 24.81 -36.93 30.54
N TRP A 106 24.06 -35.87 30.29
CA TRP A 106 22.95 -35.91 29.36
C TRP A 106 23.46 -36.20 27.93
N LEU A 107 24.53 -35.51 27.48
CA LEU A 107 25.12 -35.76 26.16
C LEU A 107 25.62 -37.19 26.01
N GLN A 108 26.31 -37.76 27.03
CA GLN A 108 26.74 -39.16 26.99
C GLN A 108 25.55 -40.13 26.88
N SER A 109 24.41 -39.82 27.50
CA SER A 109 23.21 -40.64 27.37
C SER A 109 22.57 -40.55 26.00
N GLN A 110 22.62 -39.36 25.37
CA GLN A 110 22.11 -39.15 24.01
C GLN A 110 23.03 -39.74 22.93
N PHE A 111 24.34 -39.71 23.17
CA PHE A 111 25.37 -40.14 22.22
C PHE A 111 26.24 -41.25 22.77
N PRO A 112 25.72 -42.47 22.95
CA PRO A 112 26.54 -43.62 23.36
C PRO A 112 27.55 -43.96 22.26
N ILE A 113 28.82 -44.12 22.63
CA ILE A 113 29.90 -44.46 21.70
C ILE A 113 29.61 -45.79 21.01
N GLY A 114 29.89 -45.87 19.69
CA GLY A 114 29.64 -47.04 18.85
C GLY A 114 28.17 -47.24 18.47
N LYS A 115 27.28 -46.27 18.79
CA LYS A 115 25.89 -46.30 18.35
C LYS A 115 25.63 -45.26 17.26
N GLU A 116 24.77 -45.61 16.33
CA GLU A 116 24.35 -44.67 15.29
C GLU A 116 23.37 -43.64 15.83
N ARG A 117 23.48 -42.44 15.29
CA ARG A 117 22.52 -41.34 15.49
C ARG A 117 22.19 -40.69 14.17
N ILE A 118 20.95 -40.29 14.02
CA ILE A 118 20.50 -39.37 12.99
C ILE A 118 20.47 -38.00 13.63
N VAL A 119 21.17 -37.04 13.01
CA VAL A 119 21.18 -35.63 13.45
C VAL A 119 20.76 -34.74 12.31
N SER A 120 20.01 -33.68 12.62
CA SER A 120 19.59 -32.69 11.64
C SER A 120 19.80 -31.29 12.20
N GLY A 121 20.40 -30.41 11.39
CA GLY A 121 20.68 -29.03 11.78
C GLY A 121 21.50 -28.30 10.72
N LYS A 122 21.81 -27.04 11.01
CA LYS A 122 22.60 -26.21 10.11
C LYS A 122 24.07 -26.66 10.08
N ILE A 123 24.59 -26.88 8.89
CA ILE A 123 25.99 -27.21 8.66
C ILE A 123 26.81 -25.94 8.60
N THR A 124 27.97 -25.96 9.24
CA THR A 124 28.99 -24.90 9.12
C THR A 124 30.35 -25.56 8.85
N GLU A 125 31.22 -24.88 8.16
CA GLU A 125 32.62 -25.32 7.96
C GLU A 125 33.55 -24.46 8.80
N TRP A 126 34.41 -25.10 9.60
CA TRP A 126 35.43 -24.44 10.38
C TRP A 126 36.77 -25.14 10.25
N GLN A 127 37.75 -24.43 9.74
CA GLN A 127 39.12 -24.95 9.49
C GLN A 127 39.15 -26.22 8.63
N GLY A 128 38.26 -26.37 7.67
CA GLY A 128 38.14 -27.54 6.81
C GLY A 128 37.41 -28.73 7.47
N GLU A 129 36.79 -28.55 8.64
CA GLU A 129 36.00 -29.58 9.31
C GLU A 129 34.51 -29.21 9.32
N TRP A 130 33.66 -30.20 9.04
CA TRP A 130 32.20 -30.03 9.15
C TRP A 130 31.76 -29.96 10.60
N GLN A 131 30.93 -28.95 10.89
CA GLN A 131 30.36 -28.73 12.20
C GLN A 131 28.85 -28.52 12.15
N MET A 132 28.15 -28.99 13.19
CA MET A 132 26.72 -28.70 13.41
C MET A 132 26.56 -28.28 14.88
N SER A 133 26.15 -27.03 15.09
CA SER A 133 25.96 -26.48 16.42
C SER A 133 24.52 -26.68 16.90
N HIS A 134 24.34 -27.31 18.05
CA HIS A 134 23.01 -27.55 18.62
C HIS A 134 22.03 -28.15 17.60
N PRO A 135 22.22 -29.40 17.11
CA PRO A 135 21.28 -30.02 16.18
C PRO A 135 19.82 -29.84 16.60
N ASP A 136 18.96 -29.51 15.64
CA ASP A 136 17.53 -29.39 15.87
C ASP A 136 16.89 -30.73 16.27
N PHE A 137 17.41 -31.81 15.68
CA PHE A 137 16.98 -33.18 15.95
C PHE A 137 18.18 -34.09 16.22
N VAL A 138 18.01 -34.95 17.22
CA VAL A 138 18.91 -36.06 17.54
C VAL A 138 18.03 -37.27 17.78
N MET A 139 18.14 -38.30 16.92
CA MET A 139 17.25 -39.45 16.93
C MET A 139 18.00 -40.76 16.86
N ASP A 140 17.38 -41.79 17.42
CA ASP A 140 17.92 -43.16 17.44
C ASP A 140 17.28 -43.98 16.29
N PRO A 141 18.01 -44.26 15.21
CA PRO A 141 17.47 -45.02 14.08
C PRO A 141 17.02 -46.44 14.44
N SER A 142 17.60 -47.03 15.52
CA SER A 142 17.20 -48.37 15.98
C SER A 142 15.78 -48.41 16.55
N ARG A 143 15.22 -47.26 16.91
CA ARG A 143 13.83 -47.12 17.40
C ARG A 143 12.84 -46.73 16.30
N GLY A 144 13.29 -46.61 15.06
CA GLY A 144 12.46 -46.15 13.97
C GLY A 144 12.13 -44.66 14.04
N GLU A 145 12.93 -43.86 14.77
CA GLU A 145 12.76 -42.41 14.89
C GLU A 145 13.50 -41.70 13.78
N PHE A 146 12.77 -40.82 13.04
CA PHE A 146 13.32 -39.99 11.96
C PHE A 146 12.78 -38.57 12.08
N PRO A 147 13.57 -37.55 11.72
CA PRO A 147 13.03 -36.19 11.57
C PRO A 147 11.99 -36.15 10.44
N PRO A 148 11.07 -35.17 10.45
CA PRO A 148 10.15 -35.00 9.33
C PRO A 148 10.95 -34.76 8.05
N ALA A 149 10.54 -35.36 6.93
CA ALA A 149 11.23 -35.18 5.64
C ALA A 149 11.21 -33.71 5.18
N VAL A 150 10.12 -33.01 5.51
CA VAL A 150 9.96 -31.58 5.27
C VAL A 150 9.47 -30.92 6.54
N GLU A 151 10.11 -29.81 6.92
CA GLU A 151 9.68 -29.03 8.08
C GLU A 151 9.23 -27.63 7.64
N PRO A 152 7.92 -27.32 7.74
CA PRO A 152 7.41 -25.96 7.54
C PRO A 152 7.89 -25.07 8.70
N ILE A 153 8.39 -23.89 8.38
CA ILE A 153 8.86 -22.90 9.37
C ILE A 153 7.88 -21.72 9.38
N TYR A 154 7.29 -21.50 10.55
CA TYR A 154 6.28 -20.46 10.74
C TYR A 154 6.87 -19.20 11.36
N PRO A 155 6.30 -18.02 11.08
CA PRO A 155 6.49 -16.83 11.91
C PRO A 155 6.10 -17.17 13.36
N LEU A 156 6.92 -16.76 14.33
CA LEU A 156 6.70 -17.12 15.73
C LEU A 156 6.61 -15.87 16.61
N THR A 157 5.93 -16.03 17.74
CA THR A 157 5.96 -15.07 18.85
C THR A 157 6.56 -15.70 20.12
N ALA A 158 6.99 -14.87 21.07
CA ALA A 158 7.56 -15.34 22.32
C ALA A 158 6.62 -16.33 23.05
N GLY A 159 7.16 -17.47 23.48
CA GLY A 159 6.41 -18.53 24.16
C GLY A 159 5.89 -19.66 23.26
N LEU A 160 6.06 -19.57 21.94
CA LEU A 160 5.74 -20.63 20.98
C LEU A 160 6.99 -21.19 20.32
N THR A 161 6.95 -22.48 19.99
CA THR A 161 7.99 -23.15 19.20
C THR A 161 7.39 -23.63 17.88
N ASN A 162 8.22 -23.67 16.83
CA ASN A 162 7.80 -24.17 15.51
C ASN A 162 7.12 -25.54 15.58
N LYS A 163 7.69 -26.45 16.37
CA LYS A 163 7.14 -27.79 16.59
C LYS A 163 5.70 -27.79 17.12
N ARG A 164 5.35 -26.84 18.00
CA ARG A 164 3.98 -26.73 18.54
C ARG A 164 3.00 -26.17 17.52
N VAL A 165 3.42 -25.14 16.79
CA VAL A 165 2.58 -24.56 15.72
C VAL A 165 2.34 -25.60 14.63
N HIS A 166 3.38 -26.26 14.15
CA HIS A 166 3.27 -27.34 13.16
C HIS A 166 2.35 -28.48 13.62
N ALA A 167 2.50 -28.95 14.87
CA ALA A 167 1.62 -30.00 15.41
C ALA A 167 0.15 -29.56 15.46
N ALA A 168 -0.11 -28.29 15.82
CA ALA A 168 -1.44 -27.74 15.84
C ALA A 168 -2.04 -27.61 14.42
N CYS A 169 -1.26 -27.11 13.43
CA CYS A 169 -1.69 -27.07 12.04
C CYS A 169 -1.98 -28.46 11.47
N LYS A 170 -1.12 -29.44 11.76
CA LYS A 170 -1.35 -30.83 11.33
C LYS A 170 -2.66 -31.39 11.91
N ALA A 171 -2.94 -31.17 13.19
CA ALA A 171 -4.21 -31.57 13.81
C ALA A 171 -5.42 -30.83 13.21
N ALA A 172 -5.24 -29.56 12.84
CA ALA A 172 -6.29 -28.75 12.19
C ALA A 172 -6.64 -29.27 10.79
N ILE A 173 -5.67 -29.71 10.00
CA ILE A 173 -5.89 -30.25 8.66
C ILE A 173 -6.76 -31.51 8.68
N GLU A 174 -6.62 -32.34 9.70
CA GLU A 174 -7.45 -33.56 9.85
C GLU A 174 -8.95 -33.24 9.98
N LEU A 175 -9.31 -32.01 10.36
CA LEU A 175 -10.69 -31.54 10.45
C LEU A 175 -11.23 -31.07 9.09
N VAL A 176 -10.40 -30.95 8.06
CA VAL A 176 -10.82 -30.59 6.71
C VAL A 176 -11.42 -31.82 6.05
N ASP A 177 -12.72 -31.76 5.73
CA ASP A 177 -13.44 -32.87 5.11
C ASP A 177 -12.97 -33.10 3.66
N GLU A 178 -12.71 -34.33 3.29
CA GLU A 178 -12.37 -34.72 1.92
C GLU A 178 -13.55 -34.59 0.95
N ALA A 179 -14.76 -34.68 1.47
CA ALA A 179 -15.99 -34.59 0.69
C ALA A 179 -16.45 -33.13 0.44
N TRP A 180 -15.63 -32.15 0.75
CA TRP A 180 -15.97 -30.76 0.40
C TRP A 180 -16.10 -30.61 -1.10
N PRO A 181 -17.20 -29.98 -1.58
CA PRO A 181 -17.31 -29.70 -2.99
C PRO A 181 -16.22 -28.73 -3.41
N GLU A 182 -15.58 -28.99 -4.52
CA GLU A 182 -14.67 -28.04 -5.13
C GLU A 182 -15.49 -26.85 -5.66
N TRP A 183 -15.06 -25.64 -5.31
CA TRP A 183 -15.71 -24.39 -5.74
C TRP A 183 -15.04 -23.70 -6.90
N ILE A 184 -13.83 -24.14 -7.28
CA ILE A 184 -13.14 -23.66 -8.47
C ILE A 184 -13.54 -24.52 -9.66
N ASP A 185 -13.70 -23.88 -10.80
CA ASP A 185 -13.98 -24.56 -12.06
C ASP A 185 -12.91 -25.62 -12.37
N ALA A 186 -13.34 -26.82 -12.75
CA ALA A 186 -12.44 -27.93 -13.04
C ALA A 186 -11.48 -27.63 -14.19
N SER A 187 -11.89 -26.81 -15.16
CA SER A 187 -11.04 -26.39 -16.27
C SER A 187 -9.90 -25.49 -15.80
N LEU A 188 -10.17 -24.59 -14.85
CA LEU A 188 -9.16 -23.72 -14.27
C LEU A 188 -8.18 -24.50 -13.37
N LEU A 189 -8.69 -25.39 -12.51
CA LEU A 189 -7.83 -26.28 -11.72
C LEU A 189 -6.87 -27.07 -12.59
N ALA A 190 -7.37 -27.62 -13.71
CA ALA A 190 -6.54 -28.39 -14.64
C ALA A 190 -5.52 -27.53 -15.39
N ALA A 191 -5.89 -26.32 -15.82
CA ALA A 191 -5.01 -25.40 -16.54
C ALA A 191 -3.84 -24.92 -15.67
N GLU A 192 -4.12 -24.58 -14.42
CA GLU A 192 -3.12 -24.08 -13.45
C GLU A 192 -2.42 -25.20 -12.69
N HIS A 193 -2.83 -26.47 -12.91
CA HIS A 193 -2.32 -27.64 -12.17
C HIS A 193 -2.47 -27.52 -10.65
N TRP A 194 -3.53 -26.86 -10.19
CA TRP A 194 -3.77 -26.68 -8.77
C TRP A 194 -4.37 -27.92 -8.11
N PRO A 195 -3.93 -28.24 -6.88
CA PRO A 195 -4.53 -29.33 -6.10
C PRO A 195 -5.90 -28.93 -5.55
N SER A 196 -6.66 -29.91 -5.03
CA SER A 196 -7.86 -29.62 -4.25
C SER A 196 -7.55 -28.82 -2.99
N PHE A 197 -8.56 -28.19 -2.38
CA PHE A 197 -8.36 -27.37 -1.17
C PHE A 197 -7.65 -28.13 -0.04
N LYS A 198 -8.09 -29.35 0.27
CA LYS A 198 -7.45 -30.17 1.31
C LYS A 198 -6.00 -30.51 0.96
N GLN A 199 -5.76 -30.92 -0.27
CA GLN A 199 -4.40 -31.20 -0.75
C GLN A 199 -3.50 -29.97 -0.73
N ALA A 200 -4.05 -28.78 -1.02
CA ALA A 200 -3.31 -27.53 -0.92
C ALA A 200 -2.92 -27.22 0.54
N MET A 201 -3.86 -27.36 1.48
CA MET A 201 -3.58 -27.20 2.90
C MET A 201 -2.53 -28.19 3.41
N GLN A 202 -2.63 -29.46 2.98
CA GLN A 202 -1.62 -30.49 3.31
C GLN A 202 -0.26 -30.14 2.70
N GLY A 203 -0.23 -29.76 1.43
CA GLY A 203 0.99 -29.40 0.71
C GLY A 203 1.75 -28.21 1.32
N VAL A 204 1.01 -27.30 1.98
CA VAL A 204 1.63 -26.15 2.67
C VAL A 204 2.05 -26.49 4.10
N HIS A 205 1.17 -27.09 4.90
CA HIS A 205 1.39 -27.25 6.35
C HIS A 205 1.99 -28.59 6.75
N ALA A 206 1.82 -29.63 5.93
CA ALA A 206 2.29 -30.99 6.23
C ALA A 206 2.70 -31.74 4.95
N PRO A 207 3.59 -31.17 4.13
CA PRO A 207 4.02 -31.84 2.90
C PRO A 207 4.74 -33.15 3.22
N GLU A 208 4.42 -34.21 2.49
CA GLU A 208 5.05 -35.53 2.65
C GLU A 208 6.47 -35.55 2.07
N HIS A 209 6.66 -34.85 0.96
CA HIS A 209 7.93 -34.75 0.26
C HIS A 209 8.29 -33.30 -0.02
N TYR A 210 9.59 -33.00 -0.03
CA TYR A 210 10.08 -31.70 -0.45
C TYR A 210 10.02 -31.62 -1.98
N ASP A 211 9.07 -30.87 -2.45
CA ASP A 211 8.88 -30.52 -3.86
C ASP A 211 8.43 -29.06 -3.93
N GLU A 212 9.36 -28.19 -4.30
CA GLU A 212 9.14 -26.75 -4.34
C GLU A 212 8.00 -26.37 -5.29
N GLN A 213 7.88 -27.05 -6.43
CA GLN A 213 6.81 -26.79 -7.40
C GLN A 213 5.43 -27.17 -6.86
N GLN A 214 5.32 -28.29 -6.16
CA GLN A 214 4.06 -28.70 -5.54
C GLN A 214 3.67 -27.75 -4.40
N ILE A 215 4.62 -27.33 -3.57
CA ILE A 215 4.38 -26.35 -2.51
C ILE A 215 3.91 -25.03 -3.11
N ASP A 216 4.57 -24.54 -4.16
CA ASP A 216 4.18 -23.30 -4.81
C ASP A 216 2.79 -23.37 -5.46
N ARG A 217 2.44 -24.47 -6.11
CA ARG A 217 1.07 -24.70 -6.64
C ARG A 217 0.02 -24.71 -5.52
N ALA A 218 0.35 -25.34 -4.39
CA ALA A 218 -0.53 -25.35 -3.23
C ALA A 218 -0.74 -23.92 -2.66
N ARG A 219 0.33 -23.13 -2.57
CA ARG A 219 0.26 -21.72 -2.15
C ARG A 219 -0.54 -20.87 -3.13
N GLN A 220 -0.30 -21.01 -4.43
CA GLN A 220 -1.06 -20.29 -5.47
C GLN A 220 -2.54 -20.61 -5.42
N ARG A 221 -2.90 -21.90 -5.22
CA ARG A 221 -4.29 -22.33 -5.04
C ARG A 221 -4.97 -21.61 -3.88
N LEU A 222 -4.32 -21.55 -2.71
CA LEU A 222 -4.86 -20.88 -1.53
C LEU A 222 -4.89 -19.36 -1.68
N ALA A 223 -3.89 -18.77 -2.34
CA ALA A 223 -3.87 -17.36 -2.68
C ALA A 223 -5.03 -16.98 -3.63
N TYR A 224 -5.31 -17.85 -4.62
CA TYR A 224 -6.46 -17.66 -5.50
C TYR A 224 -7.79 -17.74 -4.74
N ASP A 225 -7.92 -18.61 -3.74
CA ASP A 225 -9.13 -18.67 -2.91
C ASP A 225 -9.39 -17.35 -2.20
N GLU A 226 -8.34 -16.71 -1.70
CA GLU A 226 -8.46 -15.38 -1.08
C GLU A 226 -8.88 -14.32 -2.11
N ALA A 227 -8.30 -14.34 -3.32
CA ALA A 227 -8.68 -13.45 -4.40
C ALA A 227 -10.15 -13.63 -4.80
N LEU A 228 -10.57 -14.88 -4.99
CA LEU A 228 -11.94 -15.24 -5.37
C LEU A 228 -12.96 -14.83 -4.29
N ALA A 229 -12.67 -15.12 -3.01
CA ALA A 229 -13.54 -14.73 -1.90
C ALA A 229 -13.74 -13.21 -1.85
N ARG A 230 -12.70 -12.45 -2.15
CA ARG A 230 -12.72 -11.00 -2.21
C ARG A 230 -13.52 -10.49 -3.40
N GLU A 231 -13.28 -11.02 -4.60
CA GLU A 231 -14.05 -10.67 -5.79
C GLU A 231 -15.54 -10.98 -5.63
N LEU A 232 -15.90 -12.09 -5.01
CA LEU A 232 -17.28 -12.41 -4.66
C LEU A 232 -17.88 -11.38 -3.69
N THR A 233 -17.10 -10.88 -2.74
CA THR A 233 -17.54 -9.84 -1.82
C THR A 233 -17.80 -8.53 -2.57
N PHE A 234 -16.91 -8.13 -3.48
CA PHE A 234 -17.08 -6.95 -4.32
C PHE A 234 -18.26 -7.12 -5.30
N SER A 235 -18.42 -8.28 -5.89
CA SER A 235 -19.56 -8.60 -6.78
C SER A 235 -20.91 -8.47 -6.05
N ARG A 236 -20.98 -8.97 -4.80
CA ARG A 236 -22.16 -8.79 -3.95
C ARG A 236 -22.42 -7.32 -3.62
N ALA A 237 -21.37 -6.55 -3.30
CA ALA A 237 -21.50 -5.12 -3.04
C ALA A 237 -21.98 -4.36 -4.28
N ARG A 238 -21.43 -4.69 -5.48
CA ARG A 238 -21.89 -4.13 -6.76
C ARG A 238 -23.35 -4.48 -7.05
N THR A 239 -23.77 -5.72 -6.80
CA THR A 239 -25.16 -6.16 -6.98
C THR A 239 -26.10 -5.44 -5.99
N ALA A 240 -25.74 -5.35 -4.72
CA ALA A 240 -26.50 -4.61 -3.72
C ALA A 240 -26.65 -3.12 -4.10
N ARG A 241 -25.59 -2.51 -4.65
CA ARG A 241 -25.60 -1.14 -5.18
C ARG A 241 -26.60 -0.98 -6.32
N LYS A 242 -26.61 -1.91 -7.28
CA LYS A 242 -27.53 -1.88 -8.44
C LYS A 242 -29.01 -2.02 -8.02
N ASN A 243 -29.27 -2.61 -6.86
CA ASN A 243 -30.61 -2.72 -6.27
C ASN A 243 -31.01 -1.49 -5.42
N ALA A 244 -30.07 -0.57 -5.14
CA ALA A 244 -30.36 0.67 -4.42
C ALA A 244 -30.91 1.72 -5.39
N ALA A 245 -31.97 2.42 -5.00
CA ALA A 245 -32.53 3.49 -5.82
C ALA A 245 -31.72 4.79 -5.70
N ALA A 246 -31.36 5.38 -6.82
CA ALA A 246 -30.77 6.72 -6.92
C ALA A 246 -31.55 7.58 -7.92
N ASN A 247 -31.27 8.88 -7.89
CA ASN A 247 -31.83 9.81 -8.87
C ASN A 247 -31.11 9.65 -10.21
N ALA A 248 -31.79 9.12 -11.23
CA ALA A 248 -31.23 9.11 -12.58
C ALA A 248 -31.10 10.57 -13.08
N VAL A 249 -29.91 10.94 -13.50
CA VAL A 249 -29.60 12.26 -14.04
C VAL A 249 -29.37 12.13 -15.56
N PRO A 250 -30.36 12.45 -16.39
CA PRO A 250 -30.23 12.28 -17.84
C PRO A 250 -29.06 13.08 -18.44
N GLU A 251 -28.49 12.55 -19.51
CA GLU A 251 -27.40 13.21 -20.25
C GLU A 251 -27.84 14.57 -20.79
N GLN A 252 -27.04 15.60 -20.57
CA GLN A 252 -27.31 17.00 -20.95
C GLN A 252 -26.29 17.49 -21.99
N ARG A 253 -26.36 16.96 -23.21
CA ARG A 253 -25.35 17.19 -24.27
C ARG A 253 -25.16 18.66 -24.60
N ASP A 254 -26.26 19.45 -24.68
CA ASP A 254 -26.17 20.87 -25.04
C ASP A 254 -25.45 21.69 -23.98
N ALA A 255 -25.69 21.41 -22.70
CA ALA A 255 -25.00 22.06 -21.58
C ALA A 255 -23.49 21.73 -21.58
N LEU A 256 -23.15 20.50 -21.87
CA LEU A 256 -21.76 20.05 -21.93
C LEU A 256 -21.03 20.66 -23.13
N ASN A 257 -21.70 20.76 -24.31
CA ASN A 257 -21.16 21.46 -25.46
C ASN A 257 -20.94 22.94 -25.18
N ARG A 258 -21.84 23.61 -24.43
CA ARG A 258 -21.64 25.00 -23.99
C ARG A 258 -20.40 25.11 -23.10
N LEU A 259 -20.20 24.21 -22.14
CA LEU A 259 -19.00 24.19 -21.30
C LEU A 259 -17.73 23.99 -22.13
N VAL A 260 -17.72 23.02 -23.05
CA VAL A 260 -16.58 22.79 -23.95
C VAL A 260 -16.25 24.04 -24.78
N ALA A 261 -17.26 24.79 -25.24
CA ALA A 261 -17.07 26.00 -26.03
C ALA A 261 -16.42 27.16 -25.25
N THR A 262 -16.50 27.17 -23.92
CA THR A 262 -15.85 28.20 -23.08
C THR A 262 -14.40 27.86 -22.73
N LEU A 263 -13.94 26.63 -22.98
CA LEU A 263 -12.59 26.23 -22.64
C LEU A 263 -11.57 26.86 -23.61
N PRO A 264 -10.42 27.35 -23.11
CA PRO A 264 -9.34 27.88 -23.97
C PRO A 264 -8.54 26.76 -24.67
N TYR A 265 -8.87 25.50 -24.41
CA TYR A 265 -8.20 24.31 -24.94
C TYR A 265 -9.23 23.20 -25.21
N LYS A 266 -8.85 22.23 -26.04
CA LYS A 266 -9.68 21.03 -26.26
C LYS A 266 -9.44 20.00 -25.20
N PRO A 267 -10.49 19.35 -24.64
CA PRO A 267 -10.32 18.20 -23.75
C PRO A 267 -9.53 17.07 -24.42
N THR A 268 -8.73 16.35 -23.65
CA THR A 268 -7.99 15.17 -24.14
C THR A 268 -8.95 14.01 -24.41
N GLN A 269 -8.50 13.01 -25.19
CA GLN A 269 -9.32 11.82 -25.44
C GLN A 269 -9.61 11.05 -24.14
N ALA A 270 -8.64 11.00 -23.21
CA ALA A 270 -8.83 10.41 -21.90
C ALA A 270 -9.92 11.12 -21.06
N GLN A 271 -9.93 12.46 -21.08
CA GLN A 271 -10.98 13.24 -20.42
C GLN A 271 -12.36 13.01 -21.06
N ILE A 272 -12.43 12.91 -22.39
CA ILE A 272 -13.69 12.62 -23.10
C ILE A 272 -14.20 11.22 -22.75
N ARG A 273 -13.32 10.20 -22.76
CA ARG A 273 -13.69 8.82 -22.37
C ARG A 273 -14.22 8.78 -20.93
N ALA A 274 -13.46 9.34 -19.99
CA ALA A 274 -13.86 9.35 -18.58
C ALA A 274 -15.17 10.12 -18.35
N THR A 275 -15.35 11.25 -19.04
CA THR A 275 -16.61 12.01 -18.97
C THR A 275 -17.78 11.17 -19.47
N LYS A 276 -17.63 10.49 -20.61
CA LYS A 276 -18.66 9.60 -21.15
C LYS A 276 -19.05 8.49 -20.16
N ASP A 277 -18.06 7.79 -19.59
CA ASP A 277 -18.31 6.76 -18.58
C ASP A 277 -19.13 7.29 -17.40
N ILE A 278 -18.75 8.48 -16.89
CA ILE A 278 -19.43 9.13 -15.75
C ILE A 278 -20.86 9.53 -16.13
N MET A 279 -21.06 10.06 -17.33
CA MET A 279 -22.40 10.48 -17.79
C MET A 279 -23.35 9.30 -17.97
N GLU A 280 -22.85 8.19 -18.52
CA GLU A 280 -23.61 6.95 -18.65
C GLU A 280 -24.01 6.41 -17.27
N ASP A 281 -23.11 6.43 -16.29
CA ASP A 281 -23.38 6.02 -14.91
C ASP A 281 -24.39 6.94 -14.21
N LEU A 282 -24.28 8.25 -14.37
CA LEU A 282 -25.22 9.23 -13.80
C LEU A 282 -26.64 9.04 -14.32
N SER A 283 -26.78 8.55 -15.54
CA SER A 283 -28.08 8.28 -16.16
C SER A 283 -28.80 7.04 -15.61
N GLN A 284 -28.12 6.23 -14.79
CA GLN A 284 -28.70 5.04 -14.20
C GLN A 284 -29.58 5.36 -13.00
N SER A 285 -30.55 4.47 -12.74
CA SER A 285 -31.45 4.59 -11.56
C SER A 285 -30.85 4.04 -10.27
N PHE A 286 -29.57 3.65 -10.28
CA PHE A 286 -28.80 3.21 -9.12
C PHE A 286 -27.55 4.09 -8.91
N PRO A 287 -27.01 4.19 -7.68
CA PRO A 287 -25.94 5.12 -7.39
C PRO A 287 -24.63 4.72 -8.09
N MET A 288 -24.05 5.64 -8.86
CA MET A 288 -22.68 5.55 -9.34
C MET A 288 -21.70 5.48 -8.15
N ARG A 289 -20.70 4.64 -8.26
CA ARG A 289 -19.53 4.59 -7.38
C ARG A 289 -18.30 4.45 -8.29
N ARG A 290 -17.67 5.58 -8.63
CA ARG A 290 -16.57 5.59 -9.62
C ARG A 290 -15.34 6.30 -9.07
N MET A 291 -14.17 5.77 -9.38
CA MET A 291 -12.88 6.39 -9.15
C MET A 291 -12.32 6.96 -10.44
N LEU A 292 -11.95 8.23 -10.43
CA LEU A 292 -11.22 8.90 -11.49
C LEU A 292 -9.76 9.01 -11.10
N GLN A 293 -8.93 8.22 -11.73
CA GLN A 293 -7.48 8.24 -11.54
C GLN A 293 -6.80 9.07 -12.62
N GLY A 294 -5.79 9.80 -12.24
CA GLY A 294 -4.97 10.55 -13.19
C GLY A 294 -3.87 11.30 -12.47
N ASP A 295 -2.79 11.53 -13.16
CA ASP A 295 -1.64 12.25 -12.63
C ASP A 295 -2.00 13.67 -12.16
N VAL A 296 -1.09 14.29 -11.42
CA VAL A 296 -1.22 15.70 -11.01
C VAL A 296 -1.31 16.56 -12.27
N GLY A 297 -2.38 17.37 -12.37
CA GLY A 297 -2.62 18.21 -13.54
C GLY A 297 -3.19 17.51 -14.77
N ALA A 298 -3.69 16.28 -14.69
CA ALA A 298 -4.41 15.59 -15.77
C ALA A 298 -5.80 16.18 -16.07
N GLY A 299 -6.25 17.16 -15.28
CA GLY A 299 -7.53 17.84 -15.47
C GLY A 299 -8.73 17.11 -14.87
N LYS A 300 -8.53 16.39 -13.76
CA LYS A 300 -9.62 15.71 -13.03
C LYS A 300 -10.76 16.65 -12.65
N THR A 301 -10.45 17.88 -12.23
CA THR A 301 -11.45 18.90 -11.86
C THR A 301 -12.36 19.25 -13.03
N LEU A 302 -11.83 19.27 -14.26
CA LEU A 302 -12.65 19.51 -15.46
C LEU A 302 -13.66 18.38 -15.69
N VAL A 303 -13.24 17.11 -15.53
CA VAL A 303 -14.13 15.95 -15.62
C VAL A 303 -15.20 16.01 -14.52
N GLY A 304 -14.81 16.40 -13.29
CA GLY A 304 -15.75 16.66 -12.21
C GLY A 304 -16.74 17.80 -12.53
N ALA A 305 -16.29 18.87 -13.20
CA ALA A 305 -17.15 19.97 -13.62
C ALA A 305 -18.21 19.51 -14.66
N PHE A 306 -17.87 18.63 -15.60
CA PHE A 306 -18.85 18.03 -16.51
C PHE A 306 -19.93 17.25 -15.75
N ALA A 307 -19.54 16.43 -14.75
CA ALA A 307 -20.49 15.71 -13.91
C ALA A 307 -21.39 16.65 -13.11
N ALA A 308 -20.84 17.75 -12.58
CA ALA A 308 -21.59 18.76 -11.84
C ALA A 308 -22.59 19.50 -12.74
N VAL A 309 -22.22 19.85 -13.97
CA VAL A 309 -23.12 20.46 -14.95
C VAL A 309 -24.29 19.53 -15.28
N GLN A 310 -24.03 18.25 -15.51
CA GLN A 310 -25.10 17.29 -15.77
C GLN A 310 -26.07 17.22 -14.58
N ALA A 311 -25.56 17.19 -13.34
CA ALA A 311 -26.39 17.18 -12.16
C ALA A 311 -27.23 18.46 -12.04
N ALA A 312 -26.63 19.65 -12.24
CA ALA A 312 -27.30 20.95 -12.14
C ALA A 312 -28.40 21.12 -13.18
N GLU A 313 -28.16 20.75 -14.44
CA GLU A 313 -29.16 20.77 -15.52
C GLU A 313 -30.31 19.79 -15.27
N GLY A 314 -30.05 18.70 -14.55
CA GLY A 314 -31.08 17.76 -14.08
C GLY A 314 -31.91 18.28 -12.91
N GLY A 315 -31.66 19.49 -12.41
CA GLY A 315 -32.33 20.08 -11.24
C GLY A 315 -31.81 19.55 -9.90
N TYR A 316 -30.59 19.02 -9.88
CA TYR A 316 -29.96 18.47 -8.70
C TYR A 316 -28.75 19.29 -8.23
N GLN A 317 -28.32 19.04 -7.01
CA GLN A 317 -27.16 19.68 -6.43
C GLN A 317 -25.93 18.75 -6.47
N CYS A 318 -24.75 19.37 -6.62
CA CYS A 318 -23.45 18.72 -6.60
C CYS A 318 -22.57 19.27 -5.47
N ALA A 319 -21.92 18.39 -4.69
CA ALA A 319 -20.99 18.76 -3.64
C ALA A 319 -19.57 18.26 -3.98
N PHE A 320 -18.60 19.18 -4.06
CA PHE A 320 -17.17 18.90 -4.17
C PHE A 320 -16.53 18.94 -2.79
N MET A 321 -15.94 17.84 -2.37
CA MET A 321 -15.26 17.73 -1.09
C MET A 321 -13.74 17.74 -1.28
N ALA A 322 -13.07 18.69 -0.62
CA ALA A 322 -11.63 18.80 -0.61
C ALA A 322 -11.06 18.61 0.82
N PRO A 323 -9.84 18.06 0.96
CA PRO A 323 -9.29 17.74 2.29
C PRO A 323 -8.86 18.96 3.10
N THR A 324 -8.62 20.10 2.45
CA THR A 324 -8.19 21.33 3.10
C THR A 324 -8.97 22.53 2.59
N GLU A 325 -9.01 23.60 3.39
CA GLU A 325 -9.72 24.84 3.01
C GLU A 325 -9.09 25.52 1.81
N VAL A 326 -7.77 25.47 1.68
CA VAL A 326 -7.06 26.01 0.52
C VAL A 326 -7.50 25.32 -0.76
N LEU A 327 -7.55 23.98 -0.74
CA LEU A 327 -8.04 23.20 -1.88
C LEU A 327 -9.51 23.45 -2.18
N ALA A 328 -10.35 23.56 -1.15
CA ALA A 328 -11.77 23.86 -1.33
C ALA A 328 -11.99 25.21 -2.02
N ARG A 329 -11.22 26.23 -1.63
CA ARG A 329 -11.28 27.55 -2.27
C ARG A 329 -10.71 27.54 -3.69
N GLN A 330 -9.61 26.84 -3.93
CA GLN A 330 -9.07 26.68 -5.31
C GLN A 330 -10.04 25.93 -6.24
N GLN A 331 -10.71 24.90 -5.71
CA GLN A 331 -11.75 24.21 -6.47
C GLN A 331 -12.93 25.14 -6.74
N TYR A 332 -13.36 25.92 -5.74
CA TYR A 332 -14.39 26.93 -5.91
C TYR A 332 -13.99 27.95 -7.00
N ASP A 333 -12.80 28.55 -6.90
CA ASP A 333 -12.32 29.54 -7.89
C ASP A 333 -12.33 28.95 -9.32
N THR A 334 -11.86 27.70 -9.46
CA THR A 334 -11.84 27.02 -10.76
C THR A 334 -13.25 26.74 -11.29
N LEU A 335 -14.14 26.24 -10.43
CA LEU A 335 -15.52 25.94 -10.79
C LEU A 335 -16.32 27.21 -11.08
N ASP A 336 -16.13 28.26 -10.30
CA ASP A 336 -16.77 29.55 -10.49
C ASP A 336 -16.38 30.18 -11.83
N GLN A 337 -15.09 30.21 -12.13
CA GLN A 337 -14.58 30.70 -13.43
C GLN A 337 -15.13 29.92 -14.63
N LEU A 338 -15.33 28.61 -14.48
CA LEU A 338 -15.81 27.75 -15.57
C LEU A 338 -17.33 27.79 -15.72
N LEU A 339 -18.07 27.87 -14.61
CA LEU A 339 -19.49 27.55 -14.58
C LEU A 339 -20.40 28.78 -14.35
N SER A 340 -19.95 29.80 -13.59
CA SER A 340 -20.74 31.01 -13.37
C SER A 340 -21.04 31.79 -14.65
N PRO A 341 -20.12 31.88 -15.65
CA PRO A 341 -20.45 32.49 -16.96
C PRO A 341 -21.55 31.75 -17.73
N LEU A 342 -21.78 30.47 -17.39
CA LEU A 342 -22.85 29.66 -18.01
C LEU A 342 -24.17 29.71 -17.21
N GLY A 343 -24.21 30.47 -16.12
CA GLY A 343 -25.40 30.70 -15.28
C GLY A 343 -25.58 29.74 -14.11
N TYR A 344 -24.58 28.92 -13.77
CA TYR A 344 -24.66 28.03 -12.60
C TYR A 344 -24.23 28.77 -11.33
N ALA A 345 -24.98 28.58 -10.26
CA ALA A 345 -24.66 29.13 -8.95
C ALA A 345 -23.65 28.23 -8.21
N VAL A 346 -22.41 28.72 -8.11
CA VAL A 346 -21.31 28.06 -7.41
C VAL A 346 -21.06 28.75 -6.08
N SER A 347 -20.77 27.99 -5.02
CA SER A 347 -20.46 28.53 -3.69
C SER A 347 -19.36 27.71 -2.99
N VAL A 348 -18.86 28.24 -1.87
CA VAL A 348 -17.89 27.54 -1.02
C VAL A 348 -18.37 27.49 0.42
N LEU A 349 -18.11 26.38 1.12
CA LEU A 349 -18.42 26.20 2.54
C LEU A 349 -17.25 25.52 3.27
N THR A 350 -16.58 26.27 4.13
CA THR A 350 -15.45 25.80 4.93
C THR A 350 -15.68 26.05 6.42
N GLY A 351 -14.79 25.55 7.27
CA GLY A 351 -14.86 25.77 8.72
C GLY A 351 -14.65 27.24 9.13
N ARG A 352 -14.03 28.06 8.28
CA ARG A 352 -13.77 29.49 8.53
C ARG A 352 -14.94 30.40 8.17
N ASP A 353 -15.88 29.93 7.37
CA ASP A 353 -17.02 30.73 6.97
C ASP A 353 -17.97 30.90 8.16
N LYS A 354 -18.24 32.16 8.54
CA LYS A 354 -19.01 32.53 9.73
C LYS A 354 -20.05 33.61 9.42
N GLY A 355 -21.03 33.77 10.34
CA GLY A 355 -22.00 34.83 10.27
C GLY A 355 -22.88 34.80 9.02
N LYS A 356 -23.24 35.97 8.49
CA LYS A 356 -24.20 36.14 7.39
C LYS A 356 -23.82 35.39 6.12
N THR A 357 -22.55 35.32 5.78
CA THR A 357 -22.07 34.59 4.57
C THR A 357 -22.36 33.10 4.68
N ARG A 358 -22.04 32.51 5.86
CA ARG A 358 -22.33 31.09 6.10
C ARG A 358 -23.84 30.84 6.09
N GLU A 359 -24.61 31.69 6.74
CA GLU A 359 -26.10 31.58 6.79
C GLU A 359 -26.69 31.65 5.38
N ALA A 360 -26.25 32.60 4.53
CA ALA A 360 -26.69 32.71 3.15
C ALA A 360 -26.36 31.44 2.33
N THR A 361 -25.14 30.89 2.48
CA THR A 361 -24.76 29.63 1.81
C THR A 361 -25.62 28.46 2.29
N LEU A 362 -25.86 28.32 3.60
CA LEU A 362 -26.70 27.26 4.15
C LEU A 362 -28.15 27.36 3.66
N MET A 363 -28.71 28.58 3.61
CA MET A 363 -30.05 28.84 3.09
C MET A 363 -30.12 28.52 1.58
N GLY A 364 -29.14 28.97 0.79
CA GLY A 364 -29.08 28.68 -0.64
C GLY A 364 -28.98 27.20 -0.97
N LEU A 365 -28.25 26.43 -0.14
CA LEU A 365 -28.19 24.95 -0.27
C LEU A 365 -29.54 24.31 0.09
N ALA A 366 -30.16 24.74 1.17
CA ALA A 366 -31.46 24.20 1.61
C ALA A 366 -32.62 24.52 0.66
N ASN A 367 -32.57 25.65 -0.03
CA ASN A 367 -33.59 26.08 -0.99
C ASN A 367 -33.31 25.64 -2.44
N GLY A 368 -32.08 25.13 -2.72
CA GLY A 368 -31.66 24.75 -4.06
C GLY A 368 -31.15 25.89 -4.94
N ASP A 369 -31.04 27.11 -4.40
CA ASP A 369 -30.52 28.28 -5.12
C ASP A 369 -29.03 28.11 -5.49
N ILE A 370 -28.27 27.37 -4.66
CA ILE A 370 -26.88 26.97 -4.91
C ILE A 370 -26.90 25.56 -5.48
N GLN A 371 -26.47 25.42 -6.72
CA GLN A 371 -26.44 24.16 -7.45
C GLN A 371 -25.14 23.39 -7.21
N ILE A 372 -24.03 24.09 -7.06
CA ILE A 372 -22.69 23.49 -6.92
C ILE A 372 -21.99 24.11 -5.71
N VAL A 373 -21.50 23.28 -4.81
CA VAL A 373 -20.76 23.74 -3.63
C VAL A 373 -19.43 23.01 -3.50
N ALA A 374 -18.35 23.78 -3.35
CA ALA A 374 -17.05 23.26 -2.92
C ALA A 374 -16.91 23.43 -1.40
N GLY A 375 -16.25 22.48 -0.73
CA GLY A 375 -16.05 22.63 0.72
C GLY A 375 -15.20 21.53 1.33
N THR A 376 -15.04 21.64 2.64
CA THR A 376 -14.31 20.65 3.44
C THR A 376 -15.29 19.78 4.22
N HIS A 377 -14.82 19.16 5.32
CA HIS A 377 -15.67 18.46 6.28
C HIS A 377 -16.88 19.30 6.79
N ALA A 378 -16.87 20.61 6.57
CA ALA A 378 -18.00 21.48 6.87
C ALA A 378 -19.29 21.06 6.15
N LEU A 379 -19.18 20.45 4.96
CA LEU A 379 -20.32 20.03 4.13
C LEU A 379 -21.18 18.91 4.77
N PHE A 380 -20.61 18.09 5.63
CA PHE A 380 -21.36 17.01 6.29
C PHE A 380 -21.69 17.27 7.76
N GLN A 381 -21.46 18.49 8.26
CA GLN A 381 -21.93 18.88 9.60
C GLN A 381 -23.46 18.87 9.68
N ASP A 382 -24.00 18.62 10.88
CA ASP A 382 -25.44 18.43 11.09
C ASP A 382 -26.32 19.62 10.67
N GLY A 383 -25.80 20.83 10.73
CA GLY A 383 -26.48 22.04 10.28
C GLY A 383 -26.54 22.28 8.76
N VAL A 384 -25.95 21.41 7.95
CA VAL A 384 -25.99 21.54 6.50
C VAL A 384 -27.05 20.63 5.91
N SER A 385 -28.00 21.18 5.18
CA SER A 385 -29.02 20.46 4.44
C SER A 385 -29.01 20.86 2.97
N PHE A 386 -29.29 19.90 2.11
CA PHE A 386 -29.44 20.09 0.68
C PHE A 386 -30.89 19.86 0.29
N GLN A 387 -31.41 20.64 -0.65
CA GLN A 387 -32.72 20.39 -1.21
C GLN A 387 -32.78 19.08 -1.99
N ASN A 388 -31.79 18.87 -2.86
CA ASN A 388 -31.79 17.73 -3.79
C ASN A 388 -30.36 17.31 -4.20
N LEU A 389 -29.55 16.84 -3.23
CA LEU A 389 -28.18 16.40 -3.49
C LEU A 389 -28.19 15.06 -4.25
N ALA A 390 -27.72 15.06 -5.50
CA ALA A 390 -27.59 13.86 -6.33
C ALA A 390 -26.15 13.46 -6.66
N MET A 391 -25.20 14.40 -6.54
CA MET A 391 -23.80 14.15 -6.90
C MET A 391 -22.84 14.59 -5.78
N VAL A 392 -21.91 13.70 -5.45
CA VAL A 392 -20.82 13.95 -4.51
C VAL A 392 -19.50 13.66 -5.20
N ILE A 393 -18.60 14.62 -5.21
CA ILE A 393 -17.25 14.49 -5.75
C ILE A 393 -16.27 14.64 -4.59
N VAL A 394 -15.40 13.65 -4.41
CA VAL A 394 -14.41 13.61 -3.32
C VAL A 394 -13.02 13.67 -3.93
N ASP A 395 -12.28 14.74 -3.64
CA ASP A 395 -10.89 14.87 -4.09
C ASP A 395 -9.92 14.32 -3.04
N GLU A 396 -8.82 13.70 -3.50
CA GLU A 396 -7.77 13.12 -2.64
C GLU A 396 -8.33 12.15 -1.58
N GLN A 397 -9.03 11.13 -2.04
CA GLN A 397 -9.76 10.15 -1.21
C GLN A 397 -8.98 9.63 0.01
N HIS A 398 -7.66 9.41 -0.14
CA HIS A 398 -6.82 8.82 0.90
C HIS A 398 -6.75 9.65 2.20
N ARG A 399 -7.23 10.90 2.18
CA ARG A 399 -7.26 11.82 3.33
C ARG A 399 -8.59 11.83 4.08
N PHE A 400 -9.60 11.11 3.59
CA PHE A 400 -10.91 11.04 4.22
C PHE A 400 -11.21 9.63 4.75
N GLY A 401 -11.73 9.57 5.98
CA GLY A 401 -12.23 8.33 6.55
C GLY A 401 -13.48 7.81 5.81
N VAL A 402 -13.71 6.50 5.86
CA VAL A 402 -14.94 5.88 5.33
C VAL A 402 -16.18 6.51 5.98
N ALA A 403 -16.13 6.77 7.29
CA ALA A 403 -17.24 7.38 8.06
C ALA A 403 -17.61 8.78 7.55
N ASP A 404 -16.64 9.60 7.15
CA ASP A 404 -16.89 10.96 6.67
C ASP A 404 -17.59 10.96 5.31
N ARG A 405 -17.18 10.06 4.42
CA ARG A 405 -17.83 9.86 3.11
C ARG A 405 -19.27 9.38 3.28
N MET A 406 -19.51 8.45 4.21
CA MET A 406 -20.85 7.94 4.49
C MET A 406 -21.78 9.03 5.05
N LYS A 407 -21.27 9.93 5.89
CA LYS A 407 -22.04 11.08 6.38
C LYS A 407 -22.50 12.01 5.24
N LEU A 408 -21.60 12.31 4.27
CA LEU A 408 -21.98 13.15 3.14
C LEU A 408 -23.00 12.45 2.21
N ILE A 409 -22.81 11.16 1.97
CA ILE A 409 -23.76 10.35 1.20
C ILE A 409 -25.14 10.33 1.86
N SER A 410 -25.21 10.31 3.19
CA SER A 410 -26.49 10.32 3.91
C SER A 410 -27.26 11.65 3.83
N LYS A 411 -26.65 12.75 3.34
CA LYS A 411 -27.31 14.04 3.11
C LYS A 411 -28.21 14.05 1.87
N GLY A 412 -28.10 13.06 0.99
CA GLY A 412 -28.93 12.89 -0.19
C GLY A 412 -29.62 11.52 -0.24
N ARG A 413 -30.53 11.34 -1.21
CA ARG A 413 -31.17 10.05 -1.45
C ARG A 413 -30.26 9.19 -2.32
N SER A 414 -29.29 8.48 -1.70
CA SER A 414 -28.29 7.65 -2.40
C SER A 414 -27.58 8.40 -3.54
N PRO A 415 -26.89 9.50 -3.28
CA PRO A 415 -26.26 10.30 -4.32
C PRO A 415 -25.19 9.50 -5.05
N HIS A 416 -24.97 9.82 -6.32
CA HIS A 416 -23.82 9.35 -7.10
C HIS A 416 -22.53 9.87 -6.48
N MET A 417 -21.46 9.05 -6.50
CA MET A 417 -20.18 9.40 -5.93
C MET A 417 -19.07 9.22 -6.94
N LEU A 418 -18.33 10.29 -7.19
CA LEU A 418 -17.08 10.29 -7.93
C LEU A 418 -15.92 10.57 -6.97
N VAL A 419 -14.97 9.68 -6.93
CA VAL A 419 -13.76 9.84 -6.14
C VAL A 419 -12.60 10.18 -7.07
N MET A 420 -11.85 11.23 -6.77
CA MET A 420 -10.68 11.62 -7.56
C MET A 420 -9.40 11.31 -6.80
N SER A 421 -8.41 10.72 -7.48
CA SER A 421 -7.09 10.45 -6.93
C SER A 421 -6.01 11.04 -7.83
N ALA A 422 -5.09 11.82 -7.23
CA ALA A 422 -3.91 12.34 -7.93
C ALA A 422 -2.72 11.36 -7.87
N THR A 423 -2.79 10.33 -7.04
CA THR A 423 -1.84 9.24 -7.06
C THR A 423 -2.35 8.17 -8.01
N PRO A 424 -1.67 7.91 -9.12
CA PRO A 424 -1.91 6.69 -9.85
C PRO A 424 -1.68 5.50 -8.92
N ILE A 425 -2.62 4.58 -8.89
CA ILE A 425 -2.53 3.33 -8.15
C ILE A 425 -2.37 2.24 -9.19
N PRO A 426 -1.41 1.31 -9.06
CA PRO A 426 -1.31 0.17 -9.96
C PRO A 426 -2.68 -0.50 -10.13
N ARG A 427 -3.02 -0.89 -11.35
CA ARG A 427 -4.37 -1.41 -11.68
C ARG A 427 -4.79 -2.57 -10.77
N THR A 428 -3.88 -3.50 -10.54
CA THR A 428 -4.08 -4.65 -9.67
C THR A 428 -4.33 -4.25 -8.22
N LEU A 429 -3.56 -3.27 -7.71
CA LEU A 429 -3.78 -2.75 -6.35
C LEU A 429 -5.10 -1.96 -6.27
N ALA A 430 -5.46 -1.21 -7.30
CA ALA A 430 -6.75 -0.50 -7.35
C ALA A 430 -7.93 -1.47 -7.32
N GLN A 431 -7.88 -2.55 -8.09
CA GLN A 431 -8.88 -3.63 -8.06
C GLN A 431 -8.95 -4.30 -6.68
N SER A 432 -7.79 -4.59 -6.08
CA SER A 432 -7.72 -5.27 -4.79
C SER A 432 -8.25 -4.43 -3.61
N VAL A 433 -8.09 -3.11 -3.66
CA VAL A 433 -8.49 -2.21 -2.55
C VAL A 433 -9.86 -1.59 -2.79
N HIS A 434 -10.21 -1.33 -4.04
CA HIS A 434 -11.39 -0.58 -4.46
C HIS A 434 -12.25 -1.34 -5.48
N GLY A 435 -12.29 -2.67 -5.40
CA GLY A 435 -13.04 -3.52 -6.34
C GLY A 435 -14.55 -3.31 -6.33
N ASP A 436 -15.09 -2.53 -5.38
CA ASP A 436 -16.47 -2.06 -5.37
C ASP A 436 -16.69 -0.80 -6.22
N LEU A 437 -15.62 -0.12 -6.67
CA LEU A 437 -15.68 1.07 -7.51
C LEU A 437 -15.40 0.73 -8.97
N ASP A 438 -16.12 1.39 -9.87
CA ASP A 438 -15.77 1.45 -11.29
C ASP A 438 -14.61 2.44 -11.48
N ILE A 439 -13.71 2.19 -12.42
CA ILE A 439 -12.49 3.01 -12.58
C ILE A 439 -12.44 3.64 -13.96
N SER A 440 -12.20 4.96 -14.02
CA SER A 440 -11.83 5.70 -15.23
C SER A 440 -10.44 6.29 -15.07
N ILE A 441 -9.61 6.19 -16.10
CA ILE A 441 -8.20 6.58 -16.06
C ILE A 441 -7.96 7.75 -17.01
N LEU A 442 -7.26 8.79 -16.52
CA LEU A 442 -6.72 9.88 -17.32
C LEU A 442 -5.23 9.60 -17.58
N ASP A 443 -4.96 8.90 -18.65
CA ASP A 443 -3.64 8.46 -19.12
C ASP A 443 -2.98 9.44 -20.09
N GLU A 444 -3.58 10.63 -20.29
CA GLU A 444 -3.06 11.68 -21.16
C GLU A 444 -2.82 12.96 -20.38
N LYS A 445 -1.72 13.65 -20.70
CA LYS A 445 -1.46 15.01 -20.20
C LYS A 445 -2.12 16.04 -21.11
N PRO A 446 -2.73 17.12 -20.57
CA PRO A 446 -3.27 18.22 -21.37
C PRO A 446 -2.22 18.84 -22.29
N ALA A 447 -2.65 19.28 -23.48
CA ALA A 447 -1.78 19.92 -24.45
C ALA A 447 -1.13 21.20 -23.91
N GLY A 448 0.14 21.44 -24.25
CA GLY A 448 0.89 22.64 -23.86
C GLY A 448 1.70 22.49 -22.56
N ARG A 449 1.58 21.37 -21.84
CA ARG A 449 2.41 21.12 -20.67
C ARG A 449 3.82 20.70 -21.09
N GLN A 450 4.83 21.41 -20.56
CA GLN A 450 6.24 21.08 -20.80
C GLN A 450 6.70 19.96 -19.86
N PRO A 451 7.59 19.06 -20.32
CA PRO A 451 8.21 18.07 -19.45
C PRO A 451 9.00 18.72 -18.32
N VAL A 452 9.00 18.09 -17.14
CA VAL A 452 9.81 18.55 -16.00
C VAL A 452 11.15 17.81 -16.00
N GLU A 453 12.23 18.53 -16.33
CA GLU A 453 13.56 17.94 -16.32
C GLU A 453 13.97 17.58 -14.88
N THR A 454 14.17 16.28 -14.60
CA THR A 454 14.54 15.80 -13.27
C THR A 454 16.03 15.56 -13.19
N ARG A 455 16.72 16.22 -12.22
CA ARG A 455 18.17 16.10 -11.97
C ARG A 455 18.42 15.54 -10.59
N VAL A 456 19.30 14.54 -10.49
CA VAL A 456 19.74 13.92 -9.24
C VAL A 456 21.15 14.44 -8.94
N ILE A 457 21.35 15.16 -7.84
CA ILE A 457 22.58 15.90 -7.51
C ILE A 457 22.97 15.57 -6.06
N ALA A 458 24.26 15.35 -5.80
CA ALA A 458 24.75 15.17 -4.44
C ALA A 458 24.62 16.47 -3.62
N ASP A 459 24.27 16.36 -2.33
CA ASP A 459 24.07 17.50 -1.42
C ASP A 459 25.34 18.36 -1.24
N THR A 460 26.52 17.78 -1.50
CA THR A 460 27.79 18.52 -1.54
C THR A 460 27.85 19.62 -2.61
N ARG A 461 26.92 19.60 -3.58
CA ARG A 461 26.79 20.58 -4.65
C ARG A 461 25.60 21.53 -4.47
N ILE A 462 25.11 21.69 -3.26
CA ILE A 462 23.96 22.55 -2.95
C ILE A 462 24.19 24.01 -3.36
N ASP A 463 25.43 24.52 -3.26
CA ASP A 463 25.78 25.89 -3.65
C ASP A 463 25.58 26.13 -5.15
N ASP A 464 25.86 25.13 -6.00
CA ASP A 464 25.58 25.19 -7.44
C ASP A 464 24.08 25.33 -7.68
N VAL A 465 23.25 24.59 -6.91
CA VAL A 465 21.80 24.64 -7.00
C VAL A 465 21.25 25.98 -6.54
N VAL A 466 21.73 26.51 -5.42
CA VAL A 466 21.35 27.85 -4.93
C VAL A 466 21.68 28.94 -5.97
N THR A 467 22.86 28.85 -6.58
CA THR A 467 23.26 29.77 -7.65
C THR A 467 22.34 29.69 -8.87
N ALA A 468 21.95 28.45 -9.27
CA ALA A 468 21.04 28.24 -10.39
C ALA A 468 19.63 28.76 -10.10
N VAL A 469 19.13 28.56 -8.87
CA VAL A 469 17.86 29.13 -8.41
C VAL A 469 17.91 30.65 -8.45
N GLY A 470 18.96 31.27 -7.95
CA GLY A 470 19.15 32.74 -7.98
C GLY A 470 19.01 33.32 -9.39
N ARG A 471 19.65 32.69 -10.40
CA ARG A 471 19.51 33.10 -11.81
C ARG A 471 18.08 32.94 -12.35
N ALA A 472 17.33 32.01 -11.86
CA ALA A 472 15.94 31.83 -12.28
C ALA A 472 15.02 32.89 -11.65
N LEU A 473 15.24 33.25 -10.40
CA LEU A 473 14.53 34.36 -9.75
C LEU A 473 14.69 35.69 -10.49
N GLU A 474 15.89 35.95 -11.05
CA GLU A 474 16.15 37.13 -11.90
C GLU A 474 15.26 37.14 -13.19
N ARG A 475 14.73 35.98 -13.61
CA ARG A 475 13.81 35.85 -14.74
C ARG A 475 12.34 35.81 -14.33
N ASP A 476 12.04 36.24 -13.11
CA ASP A 476 10.71 36.22 -12.51
C ASP A 476 10.10 34.80 -12.46
N GLU A 477 10.95 33.80 -12.19
CA GLU A 477 10.54 32.43 -11.92
C GLU A 477 10.43 32.21 -10.41
N ARG A 478 9.63 31.22 -9.99
CA ARG A 478 9.46 30.90 -8.56
C ARG A 478 9.94 29.49 -8.27
N ALA A 479 10.41 29.29 -7.04
CA ALA A 479 10.97 28.01 -6.61
C ALA A 479 10.30 27.47 -5.34
N PHE A 480 9.96 26.19 -5.37
CA PHE A 480 9.70 25.41 -4.17
C PHE A 480 11.00 24.81 -3.67
N TRP A 481 11.21 24.85 -2.37
CA TRP A 481 12.34 24.22 -1.70
C TRP A 481 11.82 23.33 -0.57
N VAL A 482 11.89 22.01 -0.74
CA VAL A 482 11.36 21.03 0.21
C VAL A 482 12.47 20.50 1.09
N CYS A 483 12.32 20.67 2.40
CA CYS A 483 13.20 20.12 3.41
C CYS A 483 12.66 18.80 3.96
N PRO A 484 13.51 17.84 4.34
CA PRO A 484 13.07 16.58 4.89
C PRO A 484 12.36 16.77 6.23
N ARG A 485 11.45 15.83 6.54
CA ARG A 485 10.89 15.66 7.87
C ARG A 485 11.94 14.95 8.72
N VAL A 486 12.62 15.63 9.59
CA VAL A 486 13.51 15.04 10.60
C VAL A 486 12.71 14.78 11.87
N ASP A 487 13.02 13.75 12.66
CA ASP A 487 12.24 13.33 13.84
C ASP A 487 11.71 14.47 14.71
N ALA A 488 10.60 14.25 15.39
CA ALA A 488 9.63 15.22 15.92
C ALA A 488 10.17 16.45 16.70
N ASP A 489 11.42 16.46 17.10
CA ASP A 489 12.04 17.59 17.84
C ASP A 489 12.88 18.54 16.96
N ASP A 490 13.28 18.13 15.73
CA ASP A 490 14.20 18.89 14.86
C ASP A 490 13.61 19.42 13.55
N ASP A 491 12.33 19.10 13.24
CA ASP A 491 11.71 19.37 11.92
C ASP A 491 11.65 20.87 11.56
N ASP A 492 11.42 21.72 12.55
CA ASP A 492 11.26 23.16 12.30
C ASP A 492 12.60 23.87 12.14
N SER A 493 13.67 23.36 12.75
CA SER A 493 15.00 23.97 12.69
C SER A 493 15.62 23.82 11.29
N SER A 494 15.41 22.70 10.61
CA SER A 494 15.97 22.47 9.27
C SER A 494 15.33 23.37 8.21
N ALA A 495 14.01 23.47 8.13
CA ALA A 495 13.33 24.33 7.17
C ALA A 495 13.51 25.82 7.50
N VAL A 496 13.48 26.19 8.79
CA VAL A 496 13.72 27.55 9.25
C VAL A 496 15.17 28.00 8.95
N ALA A 497 16.14 27.15 9.25
CA ALA A 497 17.54 27.44 8.96
C ALA A 497 17.77 27.58 7.44
N ARG A 498 17.16 26.74 6.63
CA ARG A 498 17.25 26.82 5.18
C ARG A 498 16.62 28.10 4.64
N ALA A 499 15.46 28.48 5.14
CA ALA A 499 14.80 29.72 4.74
C ALA A 499 15.66 30.95 5.09
N ALA A 500 16.29 30.98 6.27
CA ALA A 500 17.20 32.03 6.65
C ALA A 500 18.43 32.09 5.71
N MET A 501 19.07 30.94 5.48
CA MET A 501 20.23 30.83 4.57
C MET A 501 19.91 31.34 3.15
N LEU A 502 18.77 30.89 2.57
CA LEU A 502 18.38 31.30 1.23
C LEU A 502 18.07 32.79 1.14
N ARG A 503 17.44 33.36 2.19
CA ARG A 503 17.19 34.82 2.27
C ARG A 503 18.49 35.62 2.26
N ASP A 504 19.48 35.18 3.02
CA ASP A 504 20.76 35.86 3.12
C ASP A 504 21.58 35.76 1.82
N LEU A 505 21.64 34.57 1.21
CA LEU A 505 22.43 34.32 0.01
C LEU A 505 21.79 34.93 -1.26
N LEU A 506 20.48 34.84 -1.41
CA LEU A 506 19.78 35.25 -2.62
C LEU A 506 19.19 36.67 -2.52
N ARG A 507 19.26 37.31 -1.32
CA ARG A 507 18.68 38.64 -1.06
C ARG A 507 17.24 38.77 -1.57
N SER A 508 16.46 37.68 -1.45
CA SER A 508 15.07 37.57 -1.89
C SER A 508 14.18 37.24 -0.70
N ASP A 509 12.92 37.65 -0.77
CA ASP A 509 11.92 37.27 0.22
C ASP A 509 11.57 35.80 0.09
N VAL A 510 11.76 35.06 1.20
CA VAL A 510 11.55 33.64 1.30
C VAL A 510 10.36 33.33 2.22
N GLY A 511 9.31 32.72 1.68
CA GLY A 511 8.20 32.19 2.44
C GLY A 511 8.60 30.89 3.15
N LEU A 512 7.96 30.60 4.28
CA LEU A 512 8.19 29.38 5.06
C LEU A 512 6.85 28.73 5.41
N VAL A 513 6.76 27.40 5.19
CA VAL A 513 5.57 26.61 5.57
C VAL A 513 6.00 25.29 6.19
N HIS A 514 5.57 25.02 7.43
CA HIS A 514 5.85 23.75 8.12
C HIS A 514 4.68 23.29 9.01
N GLY A 515 4.77 22.06 9.50
CA GLY A 515 3.66 21.36 10.19
C GLY A 515 3.11 22.10 11.41
N ARG A 516 3.97 22.77 12.21
CA ARG A 516 3.60 23.42 13.48
C ARG A 516 3.01 24.82 13.34
N MET A 517 3.04 25.43 12.14
CA MET A 517 2.42 26.73 11.91
C MET A 517 0.88 26.65 12.02
N LYS A 518 0.28 27.73 12.48
CA LYS A 518 -1.18 27.88 12.49
C LYS A 518 -1.71 27.94 11.05
N GLY A 519 -2.94 27.49 10.85
CA GLY A 519 -3.57 27.46 9.52
C GLY A 519 -3.53 28.83 8.81
N GLU A 520 -3.82 29.92 9.53
CA GLU A 520 -3.80 31.28 8.97
C GLU A 520 -2.41 31.72 8.50
N GLU A 521 -1.35 31.36 9.25
CA GLU A 521 0.03 31.67 8.89
C GLU A 521 0.48 30.90 7.65
N LYS A 522 0.07 29.62 7.55
CA LYS A 522 0.32 28.78 6.36
C LYS A 522 -0.33 29.38 5.12
N ASP A 523 -1.59 29.75 5.23
CA ASP A 523 -2.37 30.31 4.13
C ASP A 523 -1.79 31.65 3.68
N ALA A 524 -1.39 32.50 4.62
CA ALA A 524 -0.74 33.78 4.30
C ALA A 524 0.59 33.59 3.56
N ALA A 525 1.42 32.62 3.98
CA ALA A 525 2.69 32.33 3.31
C ALA A 525 2.46 31.74 1.90
N LEU A 526 1.46 30.87 1.74
CA LEU A 526 1.10 30.30 0.46
C LEU A 526 0.54 31.36 -0.50
N GLU A 527 -0.31 32.26 0.01
CA GLU A 527 -0.87 33.36 -0.78
C GLU A 527 0.20 34.37 -1.19
N ALA A 528 1.14 34.71 -0.30
CA ALA A 528 2.29 35.55 -0.62
C ALA A 528 3.15 34.93 -1.73
N PHE A 529 3.33 33.63 -1.74
CA PHE A 529 4.02 32.91 -2.81
C PHE A 529 3.19 32.87 -4.11
N ARG A 530 1.88 32.64 -4.02
CA ARG A 530 0.97 32.63 -5.18
C ARG A 530 0.88 33.99 -5.85
N THR A 531 0.90 35.08 -5.09
CA THR A 531 0.83 36.45 -5.62
C THR A 531 2.19 37.00 -6.07
N GLY A 532 3.29 36.29 -5.78
CA GLY A 532 4.66 36.71 -6.14
C GLY A 532 5.29 37.68 -5.15
N GLN A 533 4.68 37.90 -3.99
CA GLN A 533 5.33 38.67 -2.89
C GLN A 533 6.57 37.94 -2.37
N THR A 534 6.55 36.62 -2.39
CA THR A 534 7.73 35.77 -2.16
C THR A 534 8.01 34.92 -3.39
N GLN A 535 9.28 34.84 -3.81
CA GLN A 535 9.69 34.07 -5.00
C GLN A 535 10.17 32.65 -4.64
N ILE A 536 10.52 32.40 -3.38
CA ILE A 536 10.91 31.08 -2.88
C ILE A 536 9.95 30.70 -1.75
N LEU A 537 9.48 29.45 -1.79
CA LEU A 537 8.73 28.85 -0.68
C LEU A 537 9.50 27.66 -0.13
N VAL A 538 10.08 27.82 1.07
CA VAL A 538 10.67 26.71 1.81
C VAL A 538 9.57 26.00 2.58
N ALA A 539 9.50 24.68 2.45
CA ALA A 539 8.47 23.91 3.11
C ALA A 539 8.98 22.53 3.55
N THR A 540 8.31 21.96 4.54
CA THR A 540 8.38 20.52 4.81
C THR A 540 7.37 19.77 3.93
N THR A 541 7.18 18.47 4.13
CA THR A 541 6.23 17.61 3.37
C THR A 541 4.78 18.12 3.35
N VAL A 542 4.43 19.13 4.12
CA VAL A 542 3.10 19.77 4.14
C VAL A 542 2.69 20.31 2.76
N ILE A 543 3.67 20.58 1.87
CA ILE A 543 3.42 21.10 0.52
C ILE A 543 2.89 20.05 -0.48
N GLU A 544 2.83 18.77 -0.09
CA GLU A 544 2.13 17.75 -0.87
C GLU A 544 0.67 18.12 -1.11
N VAL A 545 0.13 19.03 -0.30
CA VAL A 545 -1.26 19.46 -0.34
C VAL A 545 -1.41 20.76 -1.14
N GLY A 546 -1.71 20.61 -2.40
CA GLY A 546 -2.68 21.42 -3.14
C GLY A 546 -2.40 22.87 -3.53
N VAL A 547 -1.17 23.41 -3.53
CA VAL A 547 -0.99 24.78 -4.05
C VAL A 547 -0.66 24.75 -5.53
N ASP A 548 -1.49 25.41 -6.33
CA ASP A 548 -1.26 25.61 -7.77
C ASP A 548 -0.65 26.97 -8.01
N VAL A 549 0.60 26.97 -8.49
CA VAL A 549 1.33 28.19 -8.85
C VAL A 549 1.96 27.95 -10.22
N PRO A 550 1.31 28.36 -11.31
CA PRO A 550 1.80 28.14 -12.69
C PRO A 550 3.20 28.74 -12.97
N GLU A 551 3.56 29.80 -12.26
CA GLU A 551 4.85 30.48 -12.37
C GLU A 551 5.99 29.77 -11.61
N ALA A 552 5.68 28.77 -10.80
CA ALA A 552 6.69 27.97 -10.15
C ALA A 552 7.28 26.94 -11.12
N THR A 553 8.53 27.16 -11.50
CA THR A 553 9.26 26.35 -12.48
C THR A 553 10.32 25.45 -11.87
N ILE A 554 10.68 25.68 -10.60
CA ILE A 554 11.74 24.95 -9.93
C ILE A 554 11.21 24.28 -8.67
N MET A 555 11.51 22.98 -8.55
CA MET A 555 11.31 22.19 -7.35
C MET A 555 12.67 21.67 -6.87
N VAL A 556 13.09 22.02 -5.67
CA VAL A 556 14.28 21.44 -5.02
C VAL A 556 13.83 20.59 -3.85
N ILE A 557 14.30 19.34 -3.78
CA ILE A 557 13.96 18.40 -2.69
C ILE A 557 15.25 17.93 -2.05
N GLU A 558 15.46 18.29 -0.78
CA GLU A 558 16.61 17.86 0.01
C GLU A 558 16.41 16.46 0.57
N ARG A 559 17.53 15.70 0.70
CA ARG A 559 17.53 14.32 1.21
C ARG A 559 16.48 13.45 0.53
N SER A 560 16.41 13.57 -0.78
CA SER A 560 15.41 12.91 -1.62
C SER A 560 15.42 11.37 -1.48
N GLU A 561 16.54 10.79 -1.03
CA GLU A 561 16.66 9.35 -0.72
C GLU A 561 15.73 8.89 0.42
N GLY A 562 15.33 9.79 1.30
CA GLY A 562 14.41 9.51 2.41
C GLY A 562 12.92 9.54 2.05
N PHE A 563 12.59 10.01 0.83
CA PHE A 563 11.20 10.12 0.38
C PHE A 563 10.73 8.87 -0.36
N GLY A 564 9.43 8.58 -0.28
CA GLY A 564 8.79 7.59 -1.13
C GLY A 564 8.71 8.06 -2.59
N LEU A 565 8.73 7.11 -3.53
CA LEU A 565 8.71 7.42 -4.96
C LEU A 565 7.44 8.16 -5.39
N ALA A 566 6.27 7.72 -4.90
CA ALA A 566 4.99 8.39 -5.12
C ALA A 566 4.98 9.83 -4.56
N GLN A 567 5.61 10.04 -3.40
CA GLN A 567 5.72 11.35 -2.76
C GLN A 567 6.60 12.31 -3.58
N LEU A 568 7.76 11.84 -4.04
CA LEU A 568 8.63 12.61 -4.94
C LEU A 568 7.92 12.98 -6.24
N HIS A 569 7.12 12.05 -6.78
CA HIS A 569 6.34 12.31 -7.99
C HIS A 569 5.26 13.39 -7.77
N GLN A 570 4.54 13.35 -6.65
CA GLN A 570 3.56 14.38 -6.29
C GLN A 570 4.20 15.76 -6.14
N LEU A 571 5.37 15.82 -5.50
CA LEU A 571 6.14 17.08 -5.36
C LEU A 571 6.60 17.58 -6.73
N ARG A 572 7.17 16.71 -7.58
CA ARG A 572 7.54 17.08 -8.95
C ARG A 572 6.36 17.64 -9.74
N GLY A 573 5.17 17.06 -9.59
CA GLY A 573 3.94 17.50 -10.25
C GLY A 573 3.45 18.90 -9.85
N ARG A 574 4.05 19.52 -8.81
CA ARG A 574 3.74 20.90 -8.41
C ARG A 574 4.36 21.97 -9.31
N VAL A 575 5.35 21.61 -10.11
CA VAL A 575 5.94 22.47 -11.15
C VAL A 575 5.59 21.96 -12.54
N GLY A 576 5.90 22.73 -13.58
CA GLY A 576 5.59 22.36 -14.96
C GLY A 576 4.11 22.52 -15.32
N ARG A 577 3.38 23.43 -14.67
CA ARG A 577 1.97 23.71 -14.96
C ARG A 577 1.77 24.86 -15.94
N GLY A 578 2.82 25.68 -16.13
CA GLY A 578 2.87 26.76 -17.13
C GLY A 578 3.52 26.33 -18.43
N SER A 579 3.77 27.29 -19.33
CA SER A 579 4.45 27.12 -20.62
C SER A 579 5.97 27.18 -20.54
N LYS A 580 6.54 27.55 -19.37
CA LYS A 580 7.99 27.67 -19.17
C LYS A 580 8.61 26.30 -18.88
N ALA A 581 9.86 26.10 -19.32
CA ALA A 581 10.65 24.93 -18.94
C ALA A 581 10.79 24.82 -17.43
N SER A 582 10.60 23.63 -16.87
CA SER A 582 10.59 23.41 -15.43
C SER A 582 11.56 22.32 -15.02
N PHE A 583 12.10 22.44 -13.81
CA PHE A 583 13.15 21.59 -13.28
C PHE A 583 12.77 21.03 -11.90
N CYS A 584 13.07 19.75 -11.68
CA CYS A 584 13.00 19.09 -10.38
C CYS A 584 14.42 18.64 -9.99
N VAL A 585 14.96 19.20 -8.93
CA VAL A 585 16.30 18.90 -8.42
C VAL A 585 16.15 18.03 -7.17
N LEU A 586 16.65 16.80 -7.26
CA LEU A 586 16.67 15.84 -6.17
C LEU A 586 18.05 15.84 -5.54
N LEU A 587 18.20 16.49 -4.38
CA LEU A 587 19.44 16.50 -3.61
C LEU A 587 19.50 15.26 -2.73
N TYR A 588 20.58 14.47 -2.84
CA TYR A 588 20.78 13.27 -2.06
C TYR A 588 22.05 13.30 -1.25
N ARG A 589 22.10 12.59 -0.13
CA ARG A 589 23.28 12.37 0.68
C ARG A 589 23.90 11.01 0.38
N ALA A 590 25.21 11.03 0.05
CA ALA A 590 25.96 9.81 -0.20
C ALA A 590 26.36 9.10 1.13
N PRO A 591 26.50 7.74 1.16
CA PRO A 591 26.23 6.80 0.05
C PRO A 591 24.72 6.48 -0.11
N LEU A 592 24.26 6.28 -1.33
CA LEU A 592 22.90 5.78 -1.61
C LEU A 592 22.85 4.25 -1.45
N THR A 593 21.77 3.77 -0.83
CA THR A 593 21.40 2.36 -0.91
C THR A 593 20.95 2.02 -2.34
N GLU A 594 21.00 0.74 -2.72
CA GLU A 594 20.57 0.28 -4.05
C GLU A 594 19.10 0.68 -4.32
N MET A 595 18.22 0.45 -3.35
CA MET A 595 16.80 0.81 -3.43
C MET A 595 16.59 2.34 -3.59
N ALA A 596 17.37 3.16 -2.86
CA ALA A 596 17.27 4.62 -2.99
C ALA A 596 17.75 5.08 -4.38
N ARG A 597 18.81 4.49 -4.89
CA ARG A 597 19.33 4.76 -6.25
C ARG A 597 18.27 4.45 -7.30
N GLU A 598 17.67 3.26 -7.24
CA GLU A 598 16.64 2.83 -8.19
C GLU A 598 15.42 3.75 -8.17
N ARG A 599 14.95 4.19 -6.99
CA ARG A 599 13.87 5.18 -6.86
C ARG A 599 14.19 6.49 -7.57
N LEU A 600 15.37 7.08 -7.29
CA LEU A 600 15.77 8.35 -7.88
C LEU A 600 15.99 8.24 -9.40
N ASP A 601 16.57 7.12 -9.87
CA ASP A 601 16.77 6.85 -11.29
C ASP A 601 15.43 6.63 -12.03
N THR A 602 14.46 5.97 -11.39
CA THR A 602 13.11 5.82 -11.94
C THR A 602 12.46 7.19 -12.14
N LEU A 603 12.49 8.07 -11.13
CA LEU A 603 11.90 9.40 -11.26
C LEU A 603 12.59 10.28 -12.30
N ARG A 604 13.91 10.08 -12.53
CA ARG A 604 14.67 10.75 -13.58
C ARG A 604 14.31 10.27 -14.98
N ARG A 605 14.02 8.96 -15.12
CA ARG A 605 13.78 8.30 -16.41
C ARG A 605 12.39 8.56 -16.95
N THR A 606 11.37 8.56 -16.09
CA THR A 606 9.98 8.66 -16.51
C THR A 606 9.21 9.77 -15.79
N GLU A 607 8.23 10.33 -16.51
CA GLU A 607 7.23 11.24 -15.96
C GLU A 607 5.85 10.59 -15.85
N ASP A 608 5.70 9.35 -16.33
CA ASP A 608 4.45 8.61 -16.25
C ASP A 608 4.17 8.20 -14.82
N GLY A 609 3.10 8.75 -14.23
CA GLY A 609 2.71 8.47 -12.87
C GLY A 609 2.30 7.01 -12.64
N PHE A 610 1.79 6.31 -13.67
CA PHE A 610 1.43 4.89 -13.56
C PHE A 610 2.69 4.00 -13.55
N GLU A 611 3.66 4.28 -14.42
CA GLU A 611 4.96 3.60 -14.42
C GLU A 611 5.69 3.80 -13.07
N ILE A 612 5.63 5.02 -12.52
CA ILE A 612 6.21 5.34 -11.22
C ILE A 612 5.50 4.59 -10.09
N ALA A 613 4.17 4.49 -10.14
CA ALA A 613 3.40 3.76 -9.14
C ALA A 613 3.69 2.25 -9.17
N GLU A 614 3.83 1.66 -10.36
CA GLU A 614 4.24 0.27 -10.51
C GLU A 614 5.66 0.02 -9.98
N ALA A 615 6.58 0.93 -10.26
CA ALA A 615 7.96 0.84 -9.73
C ALA A 615 7.97 0.97 -8.19
N ASP A 616 7.20 1.92 -7.62
CA ASP A 616 7.08 2.07 -6.16
C ASP A 616 6.50 0.81 -5.51
N PHE A 617 5.52 0.19 -6.18
CA PHE A 617 4.91 -1.06 -5.73
C PHE A 617 5.91 -2.23 -5.71
N LYS A 618 6.72 -2.36 -6.76
CA LYS A 618 7.77 -3.39 -6.84
C LYS A 618 8.88 -3.18 -5.80
N LEU A 619 9.28 -1.93 -5.57
CA LEU A 619 10.39 -1.60 -4.67
C LEU A 619 10.05 -1.71 -3.18
N ARG A 620 8.81 -1.41 -2.79
CA ARG A 620 8.39 -1.44 -1.39
C ARG A 620 7.93 -2.81 -0.93
N GLY A 621 7.49 -3.65 -1.85
CA GLY A 621 6.74 -4.86 -1.51
C GLY A 621 5.34 -4.57 -0.93
N PRO A 622 4.52 -5.60 -0.73
CA PRO A 622 3.12 -5.45 -0.34
C PRO A 622 2.91 -4.93 1.09
N GLY A 623 3.86 -5.16 1.99
CA GLY A 623 3.73 -4.86 3.42
C GLY A 623 3.73 -3.37 3.78
N ASP A 624 4.44 -2.55 3.01
CA ASP A 624 4.64 -1.12 3.32
C ASP A 624 3.63 -0.20 2.63
N LEU A 625 3.09 -0.58 1.46
CA LEU A 625 2.12 0.24 0.72
C LEU A 625 0.72 0.22 1.34
N LEU A 626 0.35 -0.89 1.94
CA LEU A 626 -0.90 -1.05 2.69
C LEU A 626 -0.77 -0.57 4.15
N GLY A 627 0.35 0.04 4.48
CA GLY A 627 0.87 0.53 5.74
C GLY A 627 -0.09 0.60 6.93
N LYS A 628 0.44 0.38 8.12
CA LYS A 628 -0.19 0.54 9.45
C LYS A 628 -0.98 1.86 9.66
N ALA A 629 -0.97 2.79 8.70
CA ALA A 629 -1.58 4.12 8.78
C ALA A 629 -2.89 4.28 8.00
N GLN A 630 -3.28 3.37 7.12
CA GLN A 630 -4.58 3.42 6.45
C GLN A 630 -5.55 2.44 7.13
N SER A 631 -6.21 2.91 8.17
CA SER A 631 -7.35 2.24 8.79
C SER A 631 -8.44 1.97 7.72
N GLY A 632 -8.44 0.77 7.17
CA GLY A 632 -9.36 0.32 6.11
C GLY A 632 -8.70 -0.36 4.92
N GLY A 633 -7.38 -0.40 4.82
CA GLY A 633 -6.65 -1.18 3.83
C GLY A 633 -6.78 -2.68 4.13
N VAL A 634 -7.37 -3.42 3.22
CA VAL A 634 -7.53 -4.87 3.37
C VAL A 634 -6.21 -5.53 3.00
N ASN A 635 -5.49 -6.04 3.99
CA ASN A 635 -4.29 -6.82 3.77
C ASN A 635 -4.66 -8.20 3.23
N TYR A 636 -3.99 -8.64 2.18
CA TYR A 636 -3.98 -10.05 1.81
C TYR A 636 -3.17 -10.84 2.83
N GLN A 637 -3.66 -12.01 3.21
CA GLN A 637 -2.96 -12.92 4.11
C GLN A 637 -2.15 -13.96 3.34
N LEU A 638 -2.65 -14.39 2.18
CA LEU A 638 -2.10 -15.48 1.39
C LEU A 638 -1.46 -14.99 0.09
N ILE A 639 -1.98 -13.94 -0.50
CA ILE A 639 -1.46 -13.36 -1.74
C ILE A 639 -0.20 -12.55 -1.47
N SER A 640 0.87 -12.89 -2.16
CA SER A 640 2.09 -12.07 -2.24
C SER A 640 1.99 -11.12 -3.43
N LEU A 641 1.84 -9.83 -3.17
CA LEU A 641 1.91 -8.80 -4.21
C LEU A 641 3.32 -8.19 -4.26
N PRO A 642 3.86 -7.82 -5.42
CA PRO A 642 3.22 -7.87 -6.76
C PRO A 642 3.28 -9.22 -7.50
N GLU A 643 4.01 -10.22 -6.97
CA GLU A 643 4.39 -11.46 -7.67
C GLU A 643 3.17 -12.28 -8.13
N GLN A 644 2.08 -12.27 -7.36
CA GLN A 644 0.85 -13.03 -7.62
C GLN A 644 -0.33 -12.14 -8.03
N SER A 645 -0.05 -11.01 -8.66
CA SER A 645 -1.09 -10.08 -9.13
C SER A 645 -2.00 -10.66 -10.21
N ASP A 646 -1.51 -11.60 -11.01
CA ASP A 646 -2.24 -12.34 -12.03
C ASP A 646 -3.41 -13.17 -11.46
N LEU A 647 -3.28 -13.66 -10.22
CA LEU A 647 -4.36 -14.39 -9.54
C LEU A 647 -5.61 -13.51 -9.32
N ILE A 648 -5.43 -12.21 -9.09
CA ILE A 648 -6.52 -11.26 -8.94
C ILE A 648 -7.22 -11.06 -10.29
N ASP A 649 -6.45 -10.94 -11.37
CA ASP A 649 -7.00 -10.80 -12.72
C ASP A 649 -7.78 -12.04 -13.16
N ILE A 650 -7.31 -13.25 -12.79
CA ILE A 650 -8.01 -14.50 -13.03
C ILE A 650 -9.31 -14.56 -12.22
N ALA A 651 -9.29 -14.18 -10.94
CA ALA A 651 -10.47 -14.21 -10.07
C ALA A 651 -11.54 -13.17 -10.46
N SER A 652 -11.16 -12.10 -11.17
CA SER A 652 -12.07 -11.05 -11.61
C SER A 652 -12.85 -11.40 -12.89
N LYS A 653 -12.40 -12.39 -13.66
CA LYS A 653 -13.02 -12.90 -14.89
C LYS A 653 -14.08 -13.97 -14.59
#